data_1b4556977fce3287d59922501082a93c
#
_entry.id   1b4556977fce3287d59922501082a93c
#
_cell.length_a   1.000
_cell.length_b   1.000
_cell.length_c   1.000
_cell.angle_alpha   90.00
_cell.angle_beta   90.00
_cell.angle_gamma   90.00
#
_symmetry.space_group_name_H-M   'P 1'
#
loop_
_entity.id
_entity.type
_entity.pdbx_description
1 polymer ?
#
loop_
_entity_poly.entity_id
_entity_poly.type
_entity_poly.pdbx_seq_one_letter_code
_entity_poly.pdbx_strand_id
1 'polypeptide(L)'
;VQFTRVGANEGEYKRLETGLNVPIYEWVGENSGDFTSEIELPTPIAHQVVSFEGSYALQENVRLSGNWSLSSFDVNRYSAKDNEDNIGLAYQGEVEWGSNMFGAEHSRIRGYMRKVDARYQGTERIREVEYQRLFDVEASIVEEQVFGGEWEWQQSEKEIQLGLIHFRAGSEERIRQTSTLRMGASERISLVYQQDFVKRLSSVGGMGYWFRQKGTVGLPLKKMSDMSPPSIIIGVDFEQEDQRRRRVGSDSLISPSQRFWSVGPSITGLHTKWDWKASWMLREEDYSYDGMWVPNSSAMEQRYQVNWRANEHILGKQEIHFRTRNNSTGRAAEPFDEDGGQEATLSSQKNIGMVIGSQLEWGQIDQNGKVFWDYDASTRRRSNFQEIYVYVGPELGQYVWIDDNQDRLQQITEFYPELSSNEGEYIKRLLPGDDYQSLIQVNTRLRYNWMPFETRLSNRPLWQALQLNIDLRVSEDNSRDKMTKVLLLQPSTIMQQPWTVEGSLGALGRLEITPNPTGIQGYVEWDNSSSVHQRNVEVVQSAQQVLKVEGGYRFNKALLSGFMGSRSRLFEYSDQLSLRNYSLTKHSIESSISARINRSWNIKAVLKHSRFNDNHSFAQEFVSVVDPAIIFPSFTLRQWQYRMEQIIYVPGGVQARLQVAIQEFNSANTLNSYIGYRLTEGMGLGRSARWDLNTQYRWKDWLELQVEYHGRTGENAPVIHTVQLSFNALF
;
A
#
# COMPACT_ATOMS: atom_id res chain seq x y z
N VAL A 1 -15.78 -22.32 -16.67
CA VAL A 1 -16.95 -21.43 -16.54
C VAL A 1 -16.67 -20.50 -15.38
N GLN A 2 -16.81 -19.20 -15.60
CA GLN A 2 -16.63 -18.19 -14.55
C GLN A 2 -18.01 -17.90 -13.97
N PHE A 3 -18.11 -17.89 -12.63
CA PHE A 3 -19.34 -17.55 -11.95
C PHE A 3 -19.21 -16.15 -11.34
N THR A 4 -20.20 -15.31 -11.60
CA THR A 4 -20.27 -13.96 -11.05
C THR A 4 -21.33 -13.92 -9.96
N ARG A 5 -21.01 -13.35 -8.80
CA ARG A 5 -21.98 -13.14 -7.74
C ARG A 5 -22.96 -12.05 -8.15
N VAL A 6 -24.24 -12.35 -8.07
CA VAL A 6 -25.37 -11.44 -8.20
C VAL A 6 -26.03 -11.24 -6.83
N GLY A 7 -27.17 -10.62 -6.75
CA GLY A 7 -27.90 -10.51 -5.49
C GLY A 7 -28.41 -11.85 -4.96
N ALA A 8 -28.86 -11.89 -3.70
CA ALA A 8 -29.44 -13.09 -3.09
C ALA A 8 -30.70 -13.50 -3.86
N ASN A 9 -30.76 -14.75 -4.31
CA ASN A 9 -31.80 -15.31 -5.13
C ASN A 9 -31.99 -14.60 -6.51
N GLU A 10 -30.97 -13.95 -7.04
CA GLU A 10 -30.96 -13.36 -8.38
C GLU A 10 -30.16 -14.19 -9.41
N GLY A 11 -29.49 -15.24 -8.94
CA GLY A 11 -28.71 -16.16 -9.75
C GLY A 11 -29.32 -17.58 -9.81
N GLU A 12 -28.57 -18.48 -10.42
CA GLU A 12 -28.98 -19.86 -10.69
C GLU A 12 -28.13 -20.87 -9.92
N TYR A 13 -27.01 -20.42 -9.33
CA TYR A 13 -26.04 -21.27 -8.68
C TYR A 13 -25.79 -20.83 -7.25
N LYS A 14 -25.57 -21.81 -6.35
CA LYS A 14 -25.04 -21.60 -5.00
C LYS A 14 -23.64 -22.19 -4.91
N ARG A 15 -22.76 -21.47 -4.20
CA ARG A 15 -21.41 -21.95 -3.92
C ARG A 15 -21.46 -23.00 -2.81
N LEU A 16 -20.85 -24.16 -3.08
CA LEU A 16 -20.65 -25.20 -2.08
C LEU A 16 -19.32 -24.97 -1.35
N GLU A 17 -19.32 -25.08 -0.03
CA GLU A 17 -18.10 -25.10 0.76
C GLU A 17 -17.46 -26.49 0.65
N THR A 18 -16.42 -26.59 -0.17
CA THR A 18 -15.63 -27.81 -0.32
C THR A 18 -14.19 -27.50 0.07
N GLY A 19 -13.49 -28.44 0.69
CA GLY A 19 -12.06 -28.30 1.02
C GLY A 19 -11.13 -28.30 -0.20
N LEU A 20 -11.67 -28.18 -1.41
CA LEU A 20 -10.93 -28.11 -2.67
C LEU A 20 -10.57 -26.65 -3.02
N ASN A 21 -9.47 -26.49 -3.73
CA ASN A 21 -8.97 -25.16 -4.15
C ASN A 21 -9.93 -24.41 -5.09
N VAL A 22 -10.74 -25.12 -5.83
CA VAL A 22 -11.71 -24.52 -6.75
C VAL A 22 -13.09 -24.50 -6.10
N PRO A 23 -13.74 -23.33 -6.01
CA PRO A 23 -15.11 -23.27 -5.55
C PRO A 23 -16.02 -24.08 -6.49
N ILE A 24 -16.78 -25.00 -5.92
CA ILE A 24 -17.79 -25.75 -6.64
C ILE A 24 -19.10 -25.00 -6.55
N TYR A 25 -19.79 -24.86 -7.69
CA TYR A 25 -21.08 -24.22 -7.77
C TYR A 25 -22.12 -25.25 -8.18
N GLU A 26 -23.18 -25.35 -7.38
CA GLU A 26 -24.32 -26.21 -7.65
C GLU A 26 -25.43 -25.38 -8.29
N TRP A 27 -25.98 -25.87 -9.36
CA TRP A 27 -27.15 -25.26 -9.96
C TRP A 27 -28.40 -25.54 -9.10
N VAL A 28 -29.07 -24.51 -8.63
CA VAL A 28 -30.20 -24.58 -7.70
C VAL A 28 -31.52 -24.12 -8.34
N GLY A 29 -31.49 -23.71 -9.61
CA GLY A 29 -32.63 -23.21 -10.35
C GLY A 29 -32.57 -21.70 -10.59
N GLU A 30 -33.36 -21.22 -11.58
CA GLU A 30 -33.48 -19.79 -11.91
C GLU A 30 -33.95 -18.99 -10.69
N ASN A 31 -33.29 -17.87 -10.39
CA ASN A 31 -33.59 -16.98 -9.27
C ASN A 31 -33.62 -17.68 -7.89
N SER A 32 -32.82 -18.75 -7.71
CA SER A 32 -32.74 -19.51 -6.47
C SER A 32 -31.33 -19.58 -5.89
N GLY A 33 -30.36 -18.99 -6.59
CA GLY A 33 -28.94 -18.92 -6.23
C GLY A 33 -28.43 -17.48 -6.14
N ASP A 34 -27.17 -17.36 -5.77
CA ASP A 34 -26.49 -16.07 -5.59
C ASP A 34 -25.42 -15.83 -6.66
N PHE A 35 -25.27 -16.77 -7.60
CA PHE A 35 -24.28 -16.70 -8.68
C PHE A 35 -24.89 -17.06 -10.02
N THR A 36 -24.40 -16.40 -11.08
CA THR A 36 -24.72 -16.72 -12.48
C THR A 36 -23.45 -17.12 -13.24
N SER A 37 -23.60 -17.97 -14.24
CA SER A 37 -22.54 -18.33 -15.18
C SER A 37 -22.50 -17.43 -16.42
N GLU A 38 -23.39 -16.45 -16.51
CA GLU A 38 -23.40 -15.48 -17.59
C GLU A 38 -22.35 -14.40 -17.36
N ILE A 39 -21.57 -14.11 -18.40
CA ILE A 39 -20.59 -13.03 -18.39
C ILE A 39 -21.09 -11.96 -19.35
N GLU A 40 -21.42 -10.80 -18.81
CA GLU A 40 -21.65 -9.63 -19.65
C GLU A 40 -20.32 -9.17 -20.26
N LEU A 41 -20.21 -9.19 -21.56
CA LEU A 41 -19.04 -8.65 -22.25
C LEU A 41 -19.11 -7.11 -22.21
N PRO A 42 -18.01 -6.43 -21.80
CA PRO A 42 -17.98 -4.99 -21.81
C PRO A 42 -18.17 -4.46 -23.24
N THR A 43 -19.08 -3.53 -23.40
CA THR A 43 -19.30 -2.84 -24.67
C THR A 43 -18.12 -1.91 -24.98
N PRO A 44 -17.76 -1.69 -26.24
CA PRO A 44 -16.73 -0.73 -26.60
C PRO A 44 -17.20 0.69 -26.31
N ILE A 45 -16.55 1.34 -25.36
CA ILE A 45 -16.83 2.68 -24.88
C ILE A 45 -16.02 3.70 -25.69
N ALA A 46 -16.62 4.84 -26.02
CA ALA A 46 -15.90 6.01 -26.49
C ALA A 46 -16.05 7.17 -25.51
N HIS A 47 -14.96 7.73 -25.03
CA HIS A 47 -14.96 8.84 -24.10
C HIS A 47 -14.03 9.95 -24.56
N GLN A 48 -14.55 11.15 -24.69
CA GLN A 48 -13.81 12.35 -25.09
C GLN A 48 -14.18 13.51 -24.17
N VAL A 49 -13.20 14.27 -23.74
CA VAL A 49 -13.41 15.46 -22.91
C VAL A 49 -12.58 16.61 -23.49
N VAL A 50 -13.21 17.77 -23.63
CA VAL A 50 -12.55 19.02 -24.02
C VAL A 50 -12.78 20.04 -22.91
N SER A 51 -11.71 20.60 -22.38
CA SER A 51 -11.76 21.57 -21.30
C SER A 51 -11.04 22.88 -21.68
N PHE A 52 -11.62 24.01 -21.26
CA PHE A 52 -11.06 25.33 -21.39
C PHE A 52 -11.00 25.99 -20.03
N GLU A 53 -9.82 26.40 -19.63
CA GLU A 53 -9.60 27.14 -18.40
C GLU A 53 -9.00 28.52 -18.71
N GLY A 54 -9.46 29.54 -18.02
CA GLY A 54 -8.97 30.88 -18.17
C GLY A 54 -9.05 31.68 -16.88
N SER A 55 -8.08 32.58 -16.68
CA SER A 55 -8.11 33.53 -15.59
C SER A 55 -7.75 34.93 -16.11
N TYR A 56 -8.42 35.94 -15.59
CA TYR A 56 -8.23 37.34 -15.94
C TYR A 56 -8.17 38.22 -14.69
N ALA A 57 -7.10 38.96 -14.55
CA ALA A 57 -6.97 39.98 -13.52
C ALA A 57 -7.64 41.28 -13.98
N LEU A 58 -8.86 41.53 -13.45
CA LEU A 58 -9.61 42.76 -13.79
C LEU A 58 -8.94 44.01 -13.20
N GLN A 59 -8.41 43.87 -11.98
CA GLN A 59 -7.63 44.84 -11.23
C GLN A 59 -6.54 44.11 -10.44
N GLU A 60 -5.60 44.84 -9.83
CA GLU A 60 -4.56 44.23 -8.99
C GLU A 60 -5.10 43.36 -7.88
N ASN A 61 -6.30 43.68 -7.38
CA ASN A 61 -6.96 43.01 -6.28
C ASN A 61 -8.22 42.23 -6.68
N VAL A 62 -8.57 42.15 -8.00
CA VAL A 62 -9.76 41.40 -8.47
C VAL A 62 -9.34 40.43 -9.56
N ARG A 63 -9.58 39.17 -9.33
CA ARG A 63 -9.34 38.07 -10.29
C ARG A 63 -10.66 37.38 -10.64
N LEU A 64 -10.85 37.14 -11.92
CA LEU A 64 -11.89 36.27 -12.45
C LEU A 64 -11.25 35.03 -12.98
N SER A 65 -11.81 33.86 -12.68
CA SER A 65 -11.38 32.60 -13.27
C SER A 65 -12.59 31.78 -13.69
N GLY A 66 -12.41 30.95 -14.69
CA GLY A 66 -13.45 30.08 -15.18
C GLY A 66 -12.90 28.84 -15.87
N ASN A 67 -13.63 27.75 -15.73
CA ASN A 67 -13.35 26.50 -16.39
C ASN A 67 -14.64 25.98 -17.01
N TRP A 68 -14.57 25.57 -18.28
CA TRP A 68 -15.66 24.94 -19.02
C TRP A 68 -15.18 23.63 -19.59
N SER A 69 -15.99 22.57 -19.45
CA SER A 69 -15.63 21.25 -19.91
C SER A 69 -16.83 20.60 -20.58
N LEU A 70 -16.61 20.05 -21.76
CA LEU A 70 -17.59 19.29 -22.53
C LEU A 70 -17.12 17.83 -22.59
N SER A 71 -17.97 16.89 -22.21
CA SER A 71 -17.71 15.46 -22.37
C SER A 71 -18.61 14.86 -23.42
N SER A 72 -18.09 13.89 -24.15
CA SER A 72 -18.85 12.98 -25.00
C SER A 72 -18.54 11.56 -24.54
N PHE A 73 -19.53 10.88 -23.94
CA PHE A 73 -19.38 9.55 -23.39
C PHE A 73 -20.42 8.62 -24.02
N ASP A 74 -19.96 7.71 -24.85
CA ASP A 74 -20.76 6.71 -25.56
C ASP A 74 -20.46 5.34 -24.93
N VAL A 75 -21.47 4.77 -24.30
CA VAL A 75 -21.38 3.49 -23.56
C VAL A 75 -21.30 2.30 -24.50
N ASN A 76 -21.83 2.46 -25.73
CA ASN A 76 -21.81 1.38 -26.72
C ASN A 76 -21.70 1.92 -28.15
N ARG A 77 -20.51 2.08 -28.62
CA ARG A 77 -20.16 2.62 -29.92
C ARG A 77 -20.80 1.90 -31.13
N TYR A 78 -21.32 0.69 -30.93
CA TYR A 78 -21.99 -0.08 -31.97
C TYR A 78 -23.51 0.07 -31.95
N SER A 79 -24.07 0.74 -30.95
CA SER A 79 -25.50 1.02 -30.84
C SER A 79 -25.76 2.52 -31.08
N ALA A 80 -26.73 2.86 -31.86
CA ALA A 80 -27.17 4.24 -32.04
C ALA A 80 -28.42 4.58 -31.19
N LYS A 81 -28.87 3.66 -30.33
CA LYS A 81 -30.12 3.80 -29.59
C LYS A 81 -30.07 4.82 -28.45
N ASP A 82 -28.88 5.09 -27.94
CA ASP A 82 -28.58 5.92 -26.74
C ASP A 82 -27.66 7.11 -27.04
N ASN A 83 -27.48 7.48 -28.33
CA ASN A 83 -26.57 8.56 -28.70
C ASN A 83 -27.04 9.98 -28.30
N GLU A 84 -28.32 10.14 -27.90
CA GLU A 84 -28.88 11.45 -27.54
C GLU A 84 -28.45 11.97 -26.19
N ASP A 85 -27.89 11.12 -25.29
CA ASP A 85 -27.45 11.46 -23.94
C ASP A 85 -25.92 11.47 -23.76
N ASN A 86 -25.17 11.25 -24.82
CA ASN A 86 -23.71 11.17 -24.79
C ASN A 86 -22.99 12.48 -24.42
N ILE A 87 -23.63 13.64 -24.59
CA ILE A 87 -23.01 14.95 -24.42
C ILE A 87 -23.40 15.56 -23.08
N GLY A 88 -22.40 15.89 -22.27
CA GLY A 88 -22.56 16.58 -20.99
C GLY A 88 -21.67 17.81 -20.88
N LEU A 89 -22.13 18.81 -20.14
CA LEU A 89 -21.44 20.07 -19.88
C LEU A 89 -21.16 20.25 -18.39
N ALA A 90 -19.95 20.70 -18.06
CA ALA A 90 -19.61 21.18 -16.73
C ALA A 90 -18.95 22.55 -16.84
N TYR A 91 -19.29 23.46 -15.92
CA TYR A 91 -18.61 24.76 -15.84
C TYR A 91 -18.48 25.24 -14.40
N GLN A 92 -17.43 26.00 -14.16
CA GLN A 92 -17.15 26.67 -12.90
C GLN A 92 -16.71 28.09 -13.20
N GLY A 93 -17.21 29.04 -12.43
CA GLY A 93 -16.77 30.43 -12.44
C GLY A 93 -16.44 30.90 -11.03
N GLU A 94 -15.43 31.74 -10.90
CA GLU A 94 -14.96 32.24 -9.63
C GLU A 94 -14.56 33.71 -9.75
N VAL A 95 -14.89 34.47 -8.72
CA VAL A 95 -14.47 35.85 -8.51
C VAL A 95 -13.75 35.94 -7.18
N GLU A 96 -12.54 36.42 -7.22
CA GLU A 96 -11.71 36.64 -6.03
C GLU A 96 -11.40 38.13 -5.90
N TRP A 97 -11.63 38.68 -4.71
CA TRP A 97 -11.34 40.08 -4.38
C TRP A 97 -10.48 40.15 -3.12
N GLY A 98 -9.24 40.58 -3.26
CA GLY A 98 -8.30 40.82 -2.18
C GLY A 98 -8.39 42.30 -1.73
N SER A 99 -8.40 42.53 -0.41
CA SER A 99 -8.49 43.87 0.14
C SER A 99 -7.93 43.91 1.58
N ASN A 100 -7.44 45.04 2.01
CA ASN A 100 -6.98 45.27 3.40
C ASN A 100 -8.13 45.82 4.28
N MET A 101 -9.32 45.21 4.17
CA MET A 101 -10.49 45.62 4.93
C MET A 101 -10.38 45.29 6.42
N PHE A 102 -11.02 46.07 7.27
CA PHE A 102 -11.10 45.89 8.72
C PHE A 102 -9.74 45.78 9.43
N GLY A 103 -8.72 46.51 8.94
CA GLY A 103 -7.39 46.50 9.53
C GLY A 103 -6.61 45.20 9.32
N ALA A 104 -7.05 44.34 8.39
CA ALA A 104 -6.36 43.12 8.03
C ALA A 104 -5.00 43.41 7.33
N GLU A 105 -4.03 42.57 7.59
CA GLU A 105 -2.83 42.44 6.76
C GLU A 105 -3.20 41.80 5.42
N HIS A 106 -4.16 40.87 5.47
CA HIS A 106 -4.75 40.22 4.31
C HIS A 106 -6.24 39.94 4.54
N SER A 107 -7.08 40.34 3.58
CA SER A 107 -8.48 39.95 3.54
C SER A 107 -8.88 39.58 2.13
N ARG A 108 -9.61 38.50 1.98
CA ARG A 108 -10.04 37.98 0.68
C ARG A 108 -11.50 37.55 0.73
N ILE A 109 -12.25 37.97 -0.28
CA ILE A 109 -13.60 37.49 -0.55
C ILE A 109 -13.56 36.69 -1.85
N ARG A 110 -14.11 35.51 -1.80
CA ARG A 110 -14.21 34.58 -2.93
C ARG A 110 -15.66 34.21 -3.14
N GLY A 111 -16.16 34.43 -4.35
CA GLY A 111 -17.48 33.94 -4.76
C GLY A 111 -17.31 32.97 -5.91
N TYR A 112 -17.99 31.84 -5.88
CA TYR A 112 -17.91 30.84 -6.93
C TYR A 112 -19.24 30.17 -7.24
N MET A 113 -19.36 29.71 -8.47
CA MET A 113 -20.47 28.90 -8.93
C MET A 113 -19.92 27.70 -9.72
N ARG A 114 -20.57 26.58 -9.59
CA ARG A 114 -20.27 25.37 -10.36
C ARG A 114 -21.58 24.72 -10.77
N LYS A 115 -21.63 24.27 -12.03
CA LYS A 115 -22.70 23.42 -12.52
C LYS A 115 -22.10 22.22 -13.26
N VAL A 116 -22.61 21.05 -12.99
CA VAL A 116 -22.28 19.79 -13.66
C VAL A 116 -23.57 19.18 -14.14
N ASP A 117 -23.68 18.96 -15.45
CA ASP A 117 -24.83 18.30 -16.06
C ASP A 117 -24.86 16.81 -15.69
N ALA A 118 -26.05 16.21 -15.65
CA ALA A 118 -26.26 14.79 -15.42
C ALA A 118 -25.48 13.87 -16.37
N ARG A 119 -25.29 14.30 -17.58
CA ARG A 119 -24.63 13.55 -18.66
C ARG A 119 -23.12 13.77 -18.70
N TYR A 120 -22.59 14.69 -17.90
CA TYR A 120 -21.15 14.98 -17.89
C TYR A 120 -20.38 13.84 -17.23
N GLN A 121 -19.45 13.27 -18.00
CA GLN A 121 -18.48 12.27 -17.53
C GLN A 121 -17.05 12.84 -17.68
N GLY A 122 -16.36 13.04 -16.57
CA GLY A 122 -14.97 13.44 -16.58
C GLY A 122 -14.04 12.24 -16.77
N THR A 123 -12.87 12.45 -17.37
CA THR A 123 -11.81 11.43 -17.45
C THR A 123 -11.15 11.20 -16.10
N GLU A 124 -11.21 12.19 -15.22
CA GLU A 124 -10.71 12.14 -13.86
C GLU A 124 -11.82 12.39 -12.85
N ARG A 125 -11.53 12.11 -11.59
CA ARG A 125 -12.46 12.37 -10.50
C ARG A 125 -12.61 13.87 -10.27
N ILE A 126 -13.77 14.43 -10.56
CA ILE A 126 -14.07 15.86 -10.43
C ILE A 126 -14.31 16.28 -8.98
N ARG A 127 -14.71 15.34 -8.12
CA ARG A 127 -15.14 15.61 -6.75
C ARG A 127 -14.12 15.05 -5.78
N GLU A 128 -13.93 15.73 -4.64
CA GLU A 128 -13.12 15.22 -3.53
C GLU A 128 -13.63 13.86 -3.02
N VAL A 129 -12.75 13.05 -2.42
CA VAL A 129 -13.09 11.71 -1.93
C VAL A 129 -14.28 11.72 -0.97
N GLU A 130 -14.33 12.73 -0.10
CA GLU A 130 -15.39 12.87 0.92
C GLU A 130 -16.54 13.79 0.50
N TYR A 131 -16.65 14.12 -0.78
CA TYR A 131 -17.61 15.10 -1.27
C TYR A 131 -19.07 14.78 -0.88
N GLN A 132 -19.48 13.52 -1.01
CA GLN A 132 -20.81 13.07 -0.57
C GLN A 132 -21.02 13.31 0.94
N ARG A 133 -20.01 13.01 1.75
CA ARG A 133 -20.02 13.25 3.20
C ARG A 133 -20.05 14.73 3.52
N LEU A 134 -19.32 15.57 2.77
CA LEU A 134 -19.29 17.03 3.02
C LEU A 134 -20.66 17.68 2.85
N PHE A 135 -21.51 17.17 1.96
CA PHE A 135 -22.85 17.70 1.71
C PHE A 135 -23.97 16.82 2.26
N ASP A 136 -23.67 15.76 2.99
CA ASP A 136 -24.65 14.79 3.51
C ASP A 136 -25.59 14.24 2.43
N VAL A 137 -25.01 13.77 1.30
CA VAL A 137 -25.72 13.20 0.14
C VAL A 137 -25.44 11.71 0.06
N GLU A 138 -26.49 10.89 -0.07
CA GLU A 138 -26.36 9.43 -0.15
C GLU A 138 -26.35 8.91 -1.59
N ALA A 139 -27.12 9.53 -2.45
CA ALA A 139 -27.28 9.07 -3.82
C ALA A 139 -26.09 9.45 -4.72
N SER A 140 -25.91 8.71 -5.80
CA SER A 140 -25.04 9.15 -6.89
C SER A 140 -25.49 10.52 -7.40
N ILE A 141 -24.60 11.50 -7.36
CA ILE A 141 -24.89 12.86 -7.80
C ILE A 141 -24.92 12.86 -9.32
N VAL A 142 -26.12 12.99 -9.88
CA VAL A 142 -26.34 12.96 -11.33
C VAL A 142 -26.17 14.36 -11.91
N GLU A 143 -26.92 15.37 -11.44
CA GLU A 143 -26.78 16.78 -11.79
C GLU A 143 -26.41 17.59 -10.54
N GLU A 144 -25.56 18.60 -10.70
CA GLU A 144 -25.08 19.36 -9.56
C GLU A 144 -25.03 20.86 -9.86
N GLN A 145 -25.46 21.66 -8.90
CA GLN A 145 -25.30 23.12 -8.87
C GLN A 145 -24.80 23.55 -7.50
N VAL A 146 -23.71 24.30 -7.50
CA VAL A 146 -23.10 24.83 -6.28
C VAL A 146 -22.91 26.34 -6.44
N PHE A 147 -23.33 27.09 -5.43
CA PHE A 147 -23.05 28.51 -5.29
C PHE A 147 -22.40 28.72 -3.93
N GLY A 148 -21.22 29.32 -3.90
CA GLY A 148 -20.49 29.51 -2.66
C GLY A 148 -19.91 30.92 -2.53
N GLY A 149 -19.82 31.37 -1.28
CA GLY A 149 -19.09 32.57 -0.90
C GLY A 149 -18.22 32.27 0.32
N GLU A 150 -16.99 32.73 0.26
CA GLU A 150 -16.01 32.57 1.34
C GLU A 150 -15.39 33.93 1.65
N TRP A 151 -15.18 34.20 2.92
CA TRP A 151 -14.47 35.34 3.42
C TRP A 151 -13.35 34.90 4.33
N GLU A 152 -12.14 35.37 4.06
CA GLU A 152 -10.93 35.15 4.83
C GLU A 152 -10.41 36.50 5.34
N TRP A 153 -10.02 36.52 6.58
CA TRP A 153 -9.41 37.67 7.23
C TRP A 153 -8.24 37.21 8.09
N GLN A 154 -7.11 37.87 7.93
CA GLN A 154 -5.89 37.58 8.68
C GLN A 154 -5.26 38.88 9.19
N GLN A 155 -4.89 38.90 10.46
CA GLN A 155 -4.12 39.96 11.08
C GLN A 155 -3.18 39.33 12.13
N SER A 156 -1.88 39.44 11.92
CA SER A 156 -0.86 38.84 12.78
C SER A 156 -1.13 37.33 12.99
N GLU A 157 -1.35 36.90 14.22
CA GLU A 157 -1.65 35.49 14.56
C GLU A 157 -3.16 35.16 14.60
N LYS A 158 -4.00 36.07 14.12
CA LYS A 158 -5.46 35.88 14.10
C LYS A 158 -5.91 35.60 12.67
N GLU A 159 -6.72 34.60 12.52
CA GLU A 159 -7.32 34.18 11.25
C GLU A 159 -8.78 33.87 11.45
N ILE A 160 -9.63 34.37 10.57
CA ILE A 160 -11.06 34.07 10.50
C ILE A 160 -11.37 33.67 9.06
N GLN A 161 -12.00 32.54 8.90
CA GLN A 161 -12.54 32.08 7.61
C GLN A 161 -14.02 31.75 7.80
N LEU A 162 -14.87 32.29 6.95
CA LEU A 162 -16.30 32.02 6.92
C LEU A 162 -16.70 31.60 5.52
N GLY A 163 -17.47 30.53 5.39
CA GLY A 163 -17.99 30.05 4.11
C GLY A 163 -19.48 29.76 4.18
N LEU A 164 -20.20 30.08 3.13
CA LEU A 164 -21.59 29.74 2.92
C LEU A 164 -21.75 29.16 1.52
N ILE A 165 -22.30 27.96 1.44
CA ILE A 165 -22.44 27.21 0.21
C ILE A 165 -23.87 26.71 0.08
N HIS A 166 -24.50 27.02 -1.04
CA HIS A 166 -25.75 26.42 -1.45
C HIS A 166 -25.49 25.32 -2.47
N PHE A 167 -25.94 24.12 -2.18
CA PHE A 167 -25.77 22.92 -2.99
C PHE A 167 -27.13 22.37 -3.42
N ARG A 168 -27.25 22.02 -4.69
CA ARG A 168 -28.41 21.34 -5.25
C ARG A 168 -27.97 20.21 -6.16
N ALA A 169 -28.54 19.01 -5.98
CA ALA A 169 -28.32 17.85 -6.84
C ALA A 169 -29.65 17.12 -7.06
N GLY A 170 -30.22 17.27 -8.24
CA GLY A 170 -31.57 16.77 -8.55
C GLY A 170 -32.62 17.36 -7.61
N SER A 171 -33.29 16.52 -6.82
CA SER A 171 -34.27 16.92 -5.79
C SER A 171 -33.63 17.24 -4.43
N GLU A 172 -32.34 17.01 -4.27
CA GLU A 172 -31.60 17.24 -3.04
C GLU A 172 -31.10 18.68 -2.96
N GLU A 173 -31.38 19.37 -1.86
CA GLU A 173 -30.97 20.74 -1.64
C GLU A 173 -30.37 20.90 -0.25
N ARG A 174 -29.20 21.57 -0.15
CA ARG A 174 -28.42 21.74 1.07
C ARG A 174 -27.90 23.17 1.19
N ILE A 175 -27.81 23.65 2.42
CA ILE A 175 -26.98 24.81 2.77
C ILE A 175 -25.89 24.33 3.70
N ARG A 176 -24.65 24.64 3.36
CA ARG A 176 -23.46 24.36 4.16
C ARG A 176 -22.83 25.66 4.62
N GLN A 177 -22.58 25.76 5.92
CA GLN A 177 -21.85 26.86 6.53
C GLN A 177 -20.56 26.31 7.13
N THR A 178 -19.44 26.94 6.82
CA THR A 178 -18.14 26.62 7.41
C THR A 178 -17.59 27.83 8.16
N SER A 179 -16.94 27.62 9.29
CA SER A 179 -16.19 28.65 9.99
C SER A 179 -14.90 28.11 10.59
N THR A 180 -13.83 28.86 10.45
CA THR A 180 -12.55 28.61 11.11
C THR A 180 -12.12 29.86 11.82
N LEU A 181 -11.72 29.71 13.08
CA LEU A 181 -11.20 30.79 13.91
C LEU A 181 -9.89 30.30 14.53
N ARG A 182 -8.83 31.07 14.34
CA ARG A 182 -7.52 30.83 14.97
C ARG A 182 -7.03 32.08 15.68
N MET A 183 -6.49 31.88 16.87
CA MET A 183 -5.78 32.90 17.64
C MET A 183 -4.49 32.27 18.15
N GLY A 184 -3.37 32.90 17.86
CA GLY A 184 -2.06 32.36 18.22
C GLY A 184 -1.78 32.36 19.71
N ALA A 185 -0.71 31.65 20.08
CA ALA A 185 -0.29 31.48 21.48
C ALA A 185 0.37 32.71 22.08
N SER A 186 0.66 33.78 21.32
CA SER A 186 1.16 35.07 21.81
C SER A 186 0.11 35.85 22.58
N GLU A 187 -1.17 35.53 22.36
CA GLU A 187 -2.31 36.11 23.08
C GLU A 187 -2.51 35.47 24.47
N ARG A 188 -3.35 36.04 25.27
CA ARG A 188 -3.73 35.48 26.60
C ARG A 188 -4.44 34.14 26.51
N ILE A 189 -5.09 33.89 25.36
CA ILE A 189 -5.83 32.66 25.06
C ILE A 189 -5.43 32.24 23.67
N SER A 190 -4.99 31.01 23.50
CA SER A 190 -4.88 30.37 22.19
C SER A 190 -6.18 29.67 21.84
N LEU A 191 -6.66 29.83 20.62
CA LEU A 191 -7.91 29.24 20.17
C LEU A 191 -7.72 28.68 18.75
N VAL A 192 -8.11 27.45 18.56
CA VAL A 192 -8.35 26.87 17.23
C VAL A 192 -9.76 26.31 17.26
N TYR A 193 -10.62 26.81 16.39
CA TYR A 193 -12.01 26.37 16.29
C TYR A 193 -12.38 26.17 14.84
N GLN A 194 -13.02 25.06 14.53
CA GLN A 194 -13.54 24.74 13.21
C GLN A 194 -14.98 24.24 13.37
N GLN A 195 -15.86 24.73 12.53
CA GLN A 195 -17.27 24.35 12.47
C GLN A 195 -17.66 24.07 11.02
N ASP A 196 -18.51 23.08 10.85
CA ASP A 196 -19.14 22.72 9.59
C ASP A 196 -20.59 22.33 9.88
N PHE A 197 -21.52 23.04 9.29
CA PHE A 197 -22.95 22.84 9.48
C PHE A 197 -23.62 22.67 8.13
N VAL A 198 -24.28 21.52 7.94
CA VAL A 198 -25.05 21.21 6.73
C VAL A 198 -26.52 21.08 7.10
N LYS A 199 -27.37 21.85 6.47
CA LYS A 199 -28.82 21.77 6.63
C LYS A 199 -29.45 21.20 5.36
N ARG A 200 -30.30 20.19 5.52
CA ARG A 200 -31.17 19.65 4.49
C ARG A 200 -32.38 20.55 4.30
N LEU A 201 -32.62 21.02 3.09
CA LEU A 201 -33.81 21.81 2.73
C LEU A 201 -34.85 20.97 1.98
N SER A 202 -34.41 19.90 1.31
CA SER A 202 -35.29 18.96 0.61
C SER A 202 -35.95 17.98 1.58
N SER A 203 -37.19 17.61 1.30
CA SER A 203 -37.95 16.61 2.07
C SER A 203 -37.65 15.16 1.61
N VAL A 204 -36.98 14.98 0.50
CA VAL A 204 -36.59 13.64 0.00
C VAL A 204 -35.52 13.07 0.92
N GLY A 205 -35.70 11.86 1.44
CA GLY A 205 -34.78 11.22 2.38
C GLY A 205 -34.81 11.78 3.79
N GLY A 206 -35.85 12.58 4.16
CA GLY A 206 -36.03 13.15 5.48
C GLY A 206 -35.42 14.55 5.64
N MET A 207 -35.95 15.29 6.60
CA MET A 207 -35.43 16.61 7.01
C MET A 207 -34.38 16.45 8.10
N GLY A 208 -33.39 17.35 8.13
CA GLY A 208 -32.40 17.29 9.20
C GLY A 208 -31.22 18.20 9.02
N TYR A 209 -30.21 17.93 9.80
CA TYR A 209 -28.93 18.65 9.72
C TYR A 209 -27.76 17.74 10.12
N TRP A 210 -26.57 18.15 9.73
CA TRP A 210 -25.30 17.60 10.18
C TRP A 210 -24.42 18.73 10.71
N PHE A 211 -24.18 18.71 12.00
CA PHE A 211 -23.35 19.67 12.70
C PHE A 211 -22.06 19.01 13.15
N ARG A 212 -20.95 19.57 12.78
CA ARG A 212 -19.58 19.12 13.15
C ARG A 212 -18.82 20.30 13.70
N GLN A 213 -18.21 20.14 14.84
CA GLN A 213 -17.27 21.12 15.39
C GLN A 213 -16.11 20.45 16.10
N LYS A 214 -14.97 21.09 16.03
CA LYS A 214 -13.79 20.70 16.78
C LYS A 214 -12.94 21.91 17.12
N GLY A 215 -12.20 21.82 18.22
CA GLY A 215 -11.31 22.88 18.58
C GLY A 215 -10.47 22.59 19.80
N THR A 216 -9.56 23.51 20.04
CA THR A 216 -8.70 23.55 21.23
C THR A 216 -8.77 24.97 21.79
N VAL A 217 -9.08 25.08 23.06
CA VAL A 217 -8.95 26.33 23.82
C VAL A 217 -7.77 26.17 24.78
N GLY A 218 -6.77 27.02 24.69
CA GLY A 218 -5.56 26.93 25.47
C GLY A 218 -5.23 28.22 26.23
N LEU A 219 -4.69 28.05 27.43
CA LEU A 219 -4.16 29.12 28.28
C LEU A 219 -2.62 29.01 28.28
N PRO A 220 -1.91 29.95 27.65
CA PRO A 220 -0.47 30.00 27.71
C PRO A 220 -0.01 30.32 29.15
N LEU A 221 0.79 29.41 29.73
CA LEU A 221 1.42 29.63 31.01
C LEU A 221 2.80 30.23 30.78
N LYS A 222 2.98 31.47 31.15
CA LYS A 222 4.24 32.22 31.24
C LYS A 222 5.21 32.11 30.06
N LYS A 223 5.53 33.24 29.46
CA LYS A 223 6.78 33.44 28.67
C LYS A 223 7.99 33.14 29.55
N MET A 224 8.79 32.15 29.24
CA MET A 224 10.17 32.15 29.70
C MET A 224 10.86 33.33 29.02
N SER A 225 11.52 34.19 29.83
CA SER A 225 12.15 35.43 29.41
C SER A 225 12.90 35.27 28.09
N ASP A 226 12.64 36.18 27.15
CA ASP A 226 13.35 36.48 25.92
C ASP A 226 13.29 35.50 24.73
N MET A 227 12.48 34.46 24.77
CA MET A 227 12.22 33.62 23.60
C MET A 227 10.71 33.49 23.37
N SER A 228 10.19 34.07 22.30
CA SER A 228 8.83 33.77 21.81
C SER A 228 8.88 32.38 21.15
N PRO A 229 7.99 31.45 21.41
CA PRO A 229 6.62 31.49 21.93
C PRO A 229 6.49 31.01 23.39
N PRO A 230 5.27 30.99 23.99
CA PRO A 230 5.03 30.50 25.35
C PRO A 230 5.44 29.04 25.47
N SER A 231 6.11 28.70 26.57
CA SER A 231 6.71 27.37 26.73
C SER A 231 5.71 26.26 27.04
N ILE A 232 4.56 26.58 27.67
CA ILE A 232 3.52 25.62 28.01
C ILE A 232 2.14 26.20 27.78
N ILE A 233 1.26 25.41 27.17
CA ILE A 233 -0.16 25.73 26.98
C ILE A 233 -0.97 24.61 27.63
N ILE A 234 -1.80 24.95 28.61
CA ILE A 234 -2.81 24.03 29.14
C ILE A 234 -4.10 24.31 28.39
N GLY A 235 -4.69 23.26 27.82
CA GLY A 235 -5.87 23.40 26.98
C GLY A 235 -6.93 22.37 27.25
N VAL A 236 -8.06 22.59 26.58
CA VAL A 236 -9.14 21.62 26.45
C VAL A 236 -9.38 21.41 24.96
N ASP A 237 -9.23 20.18 24.52
CA ASP A 237 -9.60 19.75 23.19
C ASP A 237 -11.06 19.26 23.19
N PHE A 238 -11.83 19.61 22.19
CA PHE A 238 -13.20 19.14 22.03
C PHE A 238 -13.53 18.83 20.57
N GLU A 239 -14.41 17.87 20.39
CA GLU A 239 -14.96 17.48 19.10
C GLU A 239 -16.40 17.03 19.28
N GLN A 240 -17.27 17.47 18.39
CA GLN A 240 -18.69 17.07 18.39
C GLN A 240 -19.14 16.86 16.95
N GLU A 241 -19.89 15.80 16.76
CA GLU A 241 -20.62 15.54 15.52
C GLU A 241 -22.06 15.15 15.87
N ASP A 242 -23.03 15.74 15.19
CA ASP A 242 -24.46 15.51 15.40
C ASP A 242 -25.16 15.49 14.03
N GLN A 243 -25.37 14.29 13.50
CA GLN A 243 -26.13 14.05 12.27
C GLN A 243 -27.54 13.62 12.64
N ARG A 244 -28.52 14.42 12.31
CA ARG A 244 -29.92 14.11 12.54
C ARG A 244 -30.70 14.08 11.26
N ARG A 245 -31.41 12.98 11.08
CA ARG A 245 -32.41 12.83 10.03
C ARG A 245 -33.72 12.45 10.67
N ARG A 246 -34.79 13.11 10.27
CA ARG A 246 -36.13 12.91 10.79
C ARG A 246 -37.08 12.58 9.68
N ARG A 247 -38.04 11.72 9.96
CA ARG A 247 -39.15 11.45 9.04
C ARG A 247 -39.97 12.72 8.84
N VAL A 248 -40.36 12.99 7.59
CA VAL A 248 -41.19 14.14 7.26
C VAL A 248 -42.52 14.09 8.05
N GLY A 249 -42.83 15.17 8.74
CA GLY A 249 -44.07 15.27 9.58
C GLY A 249 -43.99 14.56 10.93
N SER A 250 -42.82 14.08 11.36
CA SER A 250 -42.62 13.43 12.66
C SER A 250 -41.26 13.83 13.25
N ASP A 251 -41.15 13.79 14.58
CA ASP A 251 -39.88 13.95 15.29
C ASP A 251 -39.05 12.68 15.37
N SER A 252 -39.56 11.56 14.80
CA SER A 252 -38.90 10.28 14.80
C SER A 252 -37.61 10.31 13.99
N LEU A 253 -36.49 9.84 14.55
CA LEU A 253 -35.20 9.72 13.89
C LEU A 253 -35.21 8.57 12.91
N ILE A 254 -34.53 8.75 11.76
CA ILE A 254 -34.32 7.71 10.77
C ILE A 254 -32.81 7.45 10.57
N SER A 255 -32.46 6.26 10.12
CA SER A 255 -31.08 5.89 9.75
C SER A 255 -30.62 6.68 8.52
N PRO A 256 -29.33 7.06 8.43
CA PRO A 256 -28.32 7.02 9.46
C PRO A 256 -28.33 8.33 10.30
N SER A 257 -28.89 8.29 11.51
CA SER A 257 -28.69 9.38 12.48
C SER A 257 -27.70 8.93 13.54
N GLN A 258 -26.66 9.70 13.74
CA GLN A 258 -25.60 9.42 14.72
C GLN A 258 -25.09 10.71 15.34
N ARG A 259 -24.63 10.61 16.57
CA ARG A 259 -23.96 11.72 17.22
C ARG A 259 -22.86 11.23 18.14
N PHE A 260 -21.83 12.03 18.28
CA PHE A 260 -20.84 11.84 19.33
C PHE A 260 -20.36 13.19 19.87
N TRP A 261 -19.84 13.16 21.06
CA TRP A 261 -19.05 14.24 21.62
C TRP A 261 -17.78 13.67 22.22
N SER A 262 -16.72 14.44 22.15
CA SER A 262 -15.42 14.12 22.72
C SER A 262 -14.86 15.37 23.36
N VAL A 263 -14.41 15.28 24.60
CA VAL A 263 -13.83 16.41 25.34
C VAL A 263 -12.76 15.92 26.28
N GLY A 264 -11.72 16.73 26.45
CA GLY A 264 -10.71 16.39 27.42
C GLY A 264 -9.55 17.37 27.51
N PRO A 265 -8.77 17.31 28.58
CA PRO A 265 -7.63 18.18 28.79
C PRO A 265 -6.49 17.87 27.83
N SER A 266 -5.74 18.90 27.46
CA SER A 266 -4.50 18.79 26.72
C SER A 266 -3.42 19.71 27.28
N ILE A 267 -2.19 19.29 27.14
CA ILE A 267 -1.03 20.07 27.51
C ILE A 267 -0.04 20.06 26.34
N THR A 268 0.35 21.23 25.88
CA THR A 268 1.34 21.41 24.80
C THR A 268 2.53 22.17 25.34
N GLY A 269 3.72 21.63 25.10
CA GLY A 269 4.98 22.32 25.39
C GLY A 269 5.66 22.70 24.09
N LEU A 270 6.10 23.96 24.00
CA LEU A 270 6.78 24.53 22.83
C LEU A 270 8.17 25.02 23.24
N HIS A 271 9.18 24.53 22.54
CA HIS A 271 10.55 24.93 22.73
C HIS A 271 11.28 24.93 21.38
N THR A 272 12.33 25.69 21.24
CA THR A 272 13.09 25.80 19.97
C THR A 272 13.66 24.45 19.50
N LYS A 273 13.93 23.53 20.43
CA LYS A 273 14.55 22.22 20.15
C LYS A 273 13.58 21.05 20.27
N TRP A 274 12.40 21.24 20.86
CA TRP A 274 11.42 20.18 21.04
C TRP A 274 10.04 20.78 21.27
N ASP A 275 9.05 20.09 20.77
CA ASP A 275 7.64 20.32 21.03
C ASP A 275 6.96 19.01 21.40
N TRP A 276 5.98 19.09 22.29
CA TRP A 276 5.21 17.93 22.68
C TRP A 276 3.78 18.29 22.98
N LYS A 277 2.90 17.33 22.74
CA LYS A 277 1.48 17.42 23.11
C LYS A 277 1.05 16.13 23.80
N ALA A 278 0.34 16.26 24.91
CA ALA A 278 -0.36 15.17 25.58
C ALA A 278 -1.83 15.55 25.69
N SER A 279 -2.75 14.65 25.32
CA SER A 279 -4.20 14.87 25.43
C SER A 279 -4.89 13.59 25.89
N TRP A 280 -5.95 13.76 26.69
CA TRP A 280 -6.80 12.71 27.21
C TRP A 280 -8.24 13.10 26.88
N MET A 281 -8.92 12.28 26.07
CA MET A 281 -10.25 12.60 25.59
C MET A 281 -11.24 11.51 26.02
N LEU A 282 -12.37 11.92 26.54
CA LEU A 282 -13.53 11.08 26.76
C LEU A 282 -14.47 11.27 25.59
N ARG A 283 -14.95 10.17 25.02
CA ARG A 283 -15.85 10.16 23.87
C ARG A 283 -17.06 9.30 24.14
N GLU A 284 -18.24 9.81 23.83
CA GLU A 284 -19.51 9.08 23.86
C GLU A 284 -20.19 9.15 22.50
N GLU A 285 -20.75 8.03 22.08
CA GLU A 285 -21.38 7.86 20.77
C GLU A 285 -22.78 7.30 20.95
N ASP A 286 -23.76 7.91 20.26
CA ASP A 286 -25.12 7.44 20.17
C ASP A 286 -25.52 7.24 18.70
N TYR A 287 -26.43 6.33 18.44
CA TYR A 287 -27.05 6.11 17.13
C TYR A 287 -28.58 6.11 17.24
N SER A 288 -29.26 6.24 16.11
CA SER A 288 -30.72 6.16 16.08
C SER A 288 -31.20 4.70 15.97
N TYR A 289 -32.09 4.32 16.85
CA TYR A 289 -32.79 3.04 16.80
C TYR A 289 -34.26 3.25 17.21
N ASP A 290 -35.18 2.72 16.43
CA ASP A 290 -36.63 2.82 16.64
C ASP A 290 -37.11 4.27 16.91
N GLY A 291 -36.57 5.22 16.14
CA GLY A 291 -36.91 6.63 16.18
C GLY A 291 -36.30 7.43 17.32
N MET A 292 -35.48 6.83 18.17
CA MET A 292 -34.85 7.45 19.35
C MET A 292 -33.34 7.31 19.36
N TRP A 293 -32.68 8.11 20.22
CA TRP A 293 -31.23 7.97 20.47
C TRP A 293 -30.98 6.81 21.45
N VAL A 294 -30.04 5.95 21.07
CA VAL A 294 -29.58 4.83 21.89
C VAL A 294 -28.05 4.91 22.04
N PRO A 295 -27.49 4.75 23.26
CA PRO A 295 -26.06 4.72 23.48
C PRO A 295 -25.39 3.59 22.69
N ASN A 296 -24.35 3.91 21.92
CA ASN A 296 -23.58 2.96 21.13
C ASN A 296 -22.31 2.53 21.87
N SER A 297 -21.47 3.50 22.22
CA SER A 297 -20.20 3.21 22.89
C SER A 297 -19.67 4.40 23.67
N SER A 298 -18.84 4.08 24.67
CA SER A 298 -17.97 5.05 25.33
C SER A 298 -16.52 4.71 25.08
N ALA A 299 -15.68 5.73 24.87
CA ALA A 299 -14.26 5.54 24.64
C ALA A 299 -13.42 6.55 25.42
N MET A 300 -12.24 6.11 25.85
CA MET A 300 -11.18 6.97 26.37
C MET A 300 -10.02 6.93 25.39
N GLU A 301 -9.59 8.08 24.91
CA GLU A 301 -8.46 8.24 24.01
C GLU A 301 -7.34 9.01 24.69
N GLN A 302 -6.12 8.56 24.49
CA GLN A 302 -4.91 9.20 25.00
C GLN A 302 -3.96 9.35 23.81
N ARG A 303 -3.48 10.58 23.59
CA ARG A 303 -2.53 10.88 22.51
C ARG A 303 -1.32 11.59 23.10
N TYR A 304 -0.14 11.10 22.76
CA TYR A 304 1.15 11.66 23.15
C TYR A 304 1.98 11.85 21.89
N GLN A 305 2.44 13.05 21.67
CA GLN A 305 3.30 13.40 20.54
C GLN A 305 4.50 14.17 21.05
N VAL A 306 5.68 13.80 20.57
CA VAL A 306 6.93 14.50 20.86
C VAL A 306 7.73 14.62 19.58
N ASN A 307 8.08 15.85 19.20
CA ASN A 307 9.05 16.13 18.15
C ASN A 307 10.26 16.80 18.80
N TRP A 308 11.45 16.34 18.48
CA TRP A 308 12.64 16.89 19.06
C TRP A 308 13.79 17.02 18.06
N ARG A 309 14.55 18.10 18.21
CA ARG A 309 15.73 18.40 17.42
C ARG A 309 16.84 18.77 18.37
N ALA A 310 17.69 17.80 18.73
CA ALA A 310 18.79 18.05 19.67
C ALA A 310 19.82 19.02 19.08
N ASN A 311 20.09 18.90 17.77
CA ASN A 311 20.89 19.79 16.96
C ASN A 311 20.49 19.62 15.47
N GLU A 312 21.26 20.19 14.53
CA GLU A 312 21.01 20.07 13.09
C GLU A 312 21.12 18.62 12.56
N HIS A 313 21.68 17.71 13.41
CA HIS A 313 22.03 16.35 13.03
C HIS A 313 21.14 15.29 13.68
N ILE A 314 20.34 15.65 14.67
CA ILE A 314 19.53 14.68 15.42
C ILE A 314 18.09 15.17 15.46
N LEU A 315 17.23 14.43 14.74
CA LEU A 315 15.79 14.67 14.67
C LEU A 315 15.08 13.42 15.18
N GLY A 316 14.05 13.63 15.99
CA GLY A 316 13.22 12.54 16.46
C GLY A 316 11.75 12.94 16.50
N LYS A 317 10.87 11.99 16.18
CA LYS A 317 9.44 12.09 16.31
C LYS A 317 8.93 10.85 17.00
N GLN A 318 8.05 11.03 17.97
CA GLN A 318 7.35 9.93 18.61
C GLN A 318 5.86 10.28 18.76
N GLU A 319 5.02 9.33 18.43
CA GLU A 319 3.58 9.44 18.54
C GLU A 319 3.03 8.16 19.16
N ILE A 320 2.18 8.30 20.18
CA ILE A 320 1.52 7.17 20.84
C ILE A 320 0.05 7.52 20.97
N HIS A 321 -0.80 6.66 20.47
CA HIS A 321 -2.24 6.78 20.57
C HIS A 321 -2.82 5.51 21.18
N PHE A 322 -3.51 5.65 22.31
CA PHE A 322 -4.29 4.60 22.96
C PHE A 322 -5.77 4.92 22.90
N ARG A 323 -6.57 3.94 22.58
CA ARG A 323 -8.02 4.03 22.64
C ARG A 323 -8.58 2.79 23.35
N THR A 324 -9.35 3.03 24.38
CA THR A 324 -10.15 1.99 25.03
C THR A 324 -11.61 2.28 24.70
N ARG A 325 -12.30 1.35 24.08
CA ARG A 325 -13.72 1.46 23.71
C ARG A 325 -14.52 0.38 24.42
N ASN A 326 -15.59 0.79 25.09
CA ASN A 326 -16.59 -0.09 25.66
C ASN A 326 -17.86 0.04 24.82
N ASN A 327 -18.31 -1.05 24.23
CA ASN A 327 -19.59 -1.04 23.53
C ASN A 327 -20.70 -1.19 24.58
N SER A 328 -21.75 -0.38 24.49
CA SER A 328 -22.92 -0.53 25.35
C SER A 328 -23.68 -1.78 24.91
N THR A 329 -24.18 -2.55 25.89
CA THR A 329 -24.92 -3.82 25.70
C THR A 329 -26.34 -3.67 25.17
N GLY A 330 -26.66 -2.58 24.49
CA GLY A 330 -27.92 -2.42 23.79
C GLY A 330 -27.76 -2.95 22.37
N ARG A 331 -28.44 -4.06 22.06
CA ARG A 331 -28.62 -4.67 20.74
C ARG A 331 -27.89 -3.91 19.62
N ALA A 332 -26.66 -4.32 19.31
CA ALA A 332 -26.07 -3.95 18.04
C ALA A 332 -26.89 -4.66 16.95
N ALA A 333 -27.83 -3.94 16.39
CA ALA A 333 -28.37 -4.33 15.11
C ALA A 333 -27.22 -4.14 14.11
N GLU A 334 -26.61 -5.21 13.69
CA GLU A 334 -25.95 -5.21 12.38
C GLU A 334 -27.03 -4.84 11.37
N PRO A 335 -26.75 -3.90 10.46
CA PRO A 335 -27.65 -3.68 9.35
C PRO A 335 -27.56 -4.90 8.43
N PHE A 336 -28.66 -5.64 8.36
CA PHE A 336 -28.95 -6.68 7.39
C PHE A 336 -28.25 -8.06 7.57
N ASP A 337 -28.94 -8.93 8.31
CA ASP A 337 -29.18 -10.30 7.89
C ASP A 337 -30.69 -10.57 7.97
N GLU A 338 -31.35 -10.64 6.82
CA GLU A 338 -32.76 -11.03 6.71
C GLU A 338 -32.99 -12.54 6.93
N ASP A 339 -31.93 -13.33 7.23
CA ASP A 339 -32.08 -14.73 7.56
C ASP A 339 -31.95 -14.95 9.07
N GLY A 340 -33.07 -15.35 9.70
CA GLY A 340 -33.24 -15.61 11.10
C GLY A 340 -32.35 -16.73 11.64
N GLY A 341 -31.11 -16.43 11.97
CA GLY A 341 -30.17 -17.38 12.54
C GLY A 341 -29.28 -16.74 13.62
N GLN A 342 -29.57 -17.11 14.84
CA GLN A 342 -28.76 -16.95 16.07
C GLN A 342 -28.57 -15.53 16.62
N GLU A 343 -29.25 -15.27 17.72
CA GLU A 343 -28.93 -14.21 18.68
C GLU A 343 -27.44 -14.29 19.05
N ALA A 344 -26.61 -13.46 18.42
CA ALA A 344 -25.28 -13.19 18.90
C ALA A 344 -25.40 -12.42 20.21
N THR A 345 -25.26 -13.09 21.33
CA THR A 345 -25.08 -12.49 22.66
C THR A 345 -23.81 -11.66 22.62
N LEU A 346 -23.92 -10.37 22.30
CA LEU A 346 -22.84 -9.41 22.39
C LEU A 346 -22.45 -9.22 23.85
N SER A 347 -21.47 -9.98 24.28
CA SER A 347 -20.75 -9.70 25.51
C SER A 347 -20.13 -8.30 25.39
N SER A 348 -20.25 -7.49 26.44
CA SER A 348 -19.55 -6.21 26.61
C SER A 348 -18.04 -6.40 26.36
N GLN A 349 -17.60 -6.25 25.12
CA GLN A 349 -16.21 -6.48 24.74
C GLN A 349 -15.45 -5.16 24.82
N LYS A 350 -14.52 -5.08 25.77
CA LYS A 350 -13.58 -3.99 25.87
C LYS A 350 -12.57 -4.10 24.74
N ASN A 351 -12.64 -3.21 23.76
CA ASN A 351 -11.71 -3.15 22.66
C ASN A 351 -10.57 -2.15 22.98
N ILE A 352 -9.34 -2.61 22.91
CA ILE A 352 -8.15 -1.77 23.09
C ILE A 352 -7.51 -1.57 21.72
N GLY A 353 -7.45 -0.32 21.27
CA GLY A 353 -6.70 0.11 20.10
C GLY A 353 -5.44 0.84 20.52
N MET A 354 -4.33 0.57 19.82
CA MET A 354 -3.09 1.26 20.03
C MET A 354 -2.38 1.50 18.71
N VAL A 355 -1.77 2.68 18.56
CA VAL A 355 -0.86 3.02 17.47
C VAL A 355 0.35 3.69 18.10
N ILE A 356 1.54 3.24 17.74
CA ILE A 356 2.83 3.82 18.13
C ILE A 356 3.60 4.09 16.84
N GLY A 357 4.08 5.32 16.66
CA GLY A 357 5.02 5.70 15.61
C GLY A 357 6.25 6.34 16.23
N SER A 358 7.44 5.92 15.84
CA SER A 358 8.69 6.49 16.29
C SER A 358 9.66 6.59 15.13
N GLN A 359 10.27 7.76 14.96
CA GLN A 359 11.27 8.02 13.93
C GLN A 359 12.47 8.70 14.56
N LEU A 360 13.65 8.22 14.23
CA LEU A 360 14.91 8.81 14.65
C LEU A 360 15.82 8.96 13.42
N GLU A 361 16.29 10.16 13.21
CA GLU A 361 17.31 10.47 12.23
C GLU A 361 18.53 11.07 12.94
N TRP A 362 19.69 10.48 12.73
CA TRP A 362 20.96 10.95 13.27
C TRP A 362 22.02 10.97 12.18
N GLY A 363 22.68 12.09 12.03
CA GLY A 363 23.77 12.31 11.08
C GLY A 363 23.49 13.42 10.08
N GLN A 364 24.55 13.98 9.50
CA GLN A 364 24.49 14.95 8.39
C GLN A 364 24.89 14.30 7.08
N ILE A 365 24.40 14.88 5.98
CA ILE A 365 24.78 14.48 4.60
C ILE A 365 26.29 14.64 4.39
N ASP A 366 26.91 15.58 5.09
CA ASP A 366 28.35 15.92 4.99
C ASP A 366 29.23 15.25 6.06
N GLN A 367 28.68 14.42 6.93
CA GLN A 367 29.41 13.68 7.98
C GLN A 367 29.46 12.19 7.73
N ASN A 368 30.44 11.55 8.32
CA ASN A 368 30.89 10.18 8.06
C ASN A 368 29.86 9.07 8.37
N GLY A 369 28.64 9.39 8.80
CA GLY A 369 27.63 8.37 9.10
C GLY A 369 26.24 8.94 9.28
N LYS A 370 25.23 8.18 8.85
CA LYS A 370 23.81 8.49 9.01
C LYS A 370 23.06 7.25 9.51
N VAL A 371 22.31 7.42 10.61
CA VAL A 371 21.37 6.43 11.15
C VAL A 371 19.96 6.92 10.88
N PHE A 372 19.13 6.05 10.38
CA PHE A 372 17.70 6.25 10.30
C PHE A 372 17.00 5.05 10.93
N TRP A 373 16.17 5.31 11.92
CA TRP A 373 15.35 4.31 12.58
C TRP A 373 13.88 4.70 12.50
N ASP A 374 13.06 3.75 12.09
CA ASP A 374 11.63 3.85 11.97
C ASP A 374 11.00 2.67 12.72
N TYR A 375 9.97 2.95 13.50
CA TYR A 375 9.24 1.97 14.27
C TYR A 375 7.76 2.31 14.29
N ASP A 376 6.94 1.37 13.82
CA ASP A 376 5.49 1.45 13.82
C ASP A 376 4.90 0.22 14.48
N ALA A 377 3.96 0.43 15.39
CA ALA A 377 3.20 -0.66 15.99
C ALA A 377 1.72 -0.29 16.10
N SER A 378 0.84 -1.24 15.80
CA SER A 378 -0.60 -1.03 15.90
C SER A 378 -1.33 -2.33 16.23
N THR A 379 -2.44 -2.18 16.93
CA THR A 379 -3.42 -3.26 17.04
C THR A 379 -4.36 -3.22 15.85
N ARG A 380 -4.60 -4.35 15.23
CA ARG A 380 -5.52 -4.47 14.10
C ARG A 380 -6.36 -5.74 14.19
N ARG A 381 -7.46 -5.77 13.46
CA ARG A 381 -8.22 -6.99 13.19
C ARG A 381 -7.93 -7.44 11.76
N ARG A 382 -7.67 -8.70 11.58
CA ARG A 382 -7.45 -9.30 10.26
C ARG A 382 -8.36 -10.50 10.12
N SER A 383 -9.02 -10.63 8.98
CA SER A 383 -9.68 -11.88 8.61
C SER A 383 -8.62 -12.90 8.20
N ASN A 384 -8.86 -14.16 8.49
CA ASN A 384 -8.07 -15.22 7.91
C ASN A 384 -8.31 -15.26 6.40
N PHE A 385 -7.23 -15.17 5.62
CA PHE A 385 -7.34 -15.26 4.17
C PHE A 385 -7.20 -16.70 3.71
N GLN A 386 -8.11 -17.13 2.83
CA GLN A 386 -7.98 -18.36 2.08
C GLN A 386 -7.31 -18.05 0.74
N GLU A 387 -6.24 -18.79 0.42
CA GLU A 387 -5.62 -18.72 -0.90
C GLU A 387 -6.40 -19.58 -1.88
N ILE A 388 -6.66 -19.04 -3.07
CA ILE A 388 -7.19 -19.78 -4.21
C ILE A 388 -6.38 -19.46 -5.44
N TYR A 389 -6.33 -20.38 -6.38
CA TYR A 389 -5.70 -20.19 -7.67
C TYR A 389 -6.76 -20.21 -8.76
N VAL A 390 -6.87 -19.12 -9.49
CA VAL A 390 -7.89 -18.92 -10.53
C VAL A 390 -7.24 -19.07 -11.90
N TYR A 391 -7.79 -19.95 -12.71
CA TYR A 391 -7.36 -20.10 -14.10
C TYR A 391 -7.72 -18.84 -14.90
N VAL A 392 -6.74 -18.24 -15.55
CA VAL A 392 -6.91 -17.02 -16.37
C VAL A 392 -6.59 -17.26 -17.83
N GLY A 393 -6.09 -18.42 -18.17
CA GLY A 393 -5.71 -18.80 -19.52
C GLY A 393 -4.19 -18.94 -19.70
N PRO A 394 -3.77 -19.56 -20.80
CA PRO A 394 -2.35 -19.73 -21.13
C PRO A 394 -1.64 -18.38 -21.18
N GLU A 395 -0.45 -18.30 -20.62
CA GLU A 395 0.43 -17.13 -20.63
C GLU A 395 -0.08 -15.88 -19.88
N LEU A 396 -1.27 -15.94 -19.26
CA LEU A 396 -1.89 -14.80 -18.54
C LEU A 396 -1.75 -14.89 -17.02
N GLY A 397 -1.30 -16.00 -16.51
CA GLY A 397 -1.13 -16.27 -15.09
C GLY A 397 0.28 -16.03 -14.60
N GLN A 398 0.48 -16.27 -13.31
CA GLN A 398 1.77 -16.23 -12.62
C GLN A 398 2.12 -17.58 -11.98
N TYR A 399 1.22 -18.55 -12.07
CA TYR A 399 1.35 -19.88 -11.48
C TYR A 399 1.01 -20.95 -12.49
N VAL A 400 1.73 -22.07 -12.39
CA VAL A 400 1.53 -23.30 -13.16
C VAL A 400 0.97 -24.37 -12.22
N TRP A 401 -0.03 -25.11 -12.64
CA TRP A 401 -0.50 -26.29 -11.93
C TRP A 401 0.24 -27.53 -12.41
N ILE A 402 0.80 -28.28 -11.47
CA ILE A 402 1.48 -29.57 -11.71
C ILE A 402 0.85 -30.60 -10.81
N ASP A 403 0.18 -31.58 -11.39
CA ASP A 403 -0.43 -32.70 -10.69
C ASP A 403 0.64 -33.66 -10.14
N ASP A 404 1.12 -33.39 -8.93
CA ASP A 404 2.24 -34.13 -8.33
C ASP A 404 1.85 -35.54 -7.88
N ASN A 405 0.60 -35.73 -7.46
CA ASN A 405 0.10 -36.98 -6.96
C ASN A 405 -0.68 -37.82 -8.01
N GLN A 406 -0.87 -37.25 -9.20
CA GLN A 406 -1.55 -37.84 -10.35
C GLN A 406 -3.03 -38.22 -10.07
N ASP A 407 -3.67 -37.45 -9.16
CA ASP A 407 -5.08 -37.65 -8.83
C ASP A 407 -6.04 -36.82 -9.70
N ARG A 408 -5.52 -35.92 -10.51
CA ARG A 408 -6.21 -34.98 -11.40
C ARG A 408 -7.09 -33.96 -10.65
N LEU A 409 -6.89 -33.81 -9.36
CA LEU A 409 -7.58 -32.81 -8.55
C LEU A 409 -6.63 -31.63 -8.30
N GLN A 410 -7.11 -30.41 -8.50
CA GLN A 410 -6.31 -29.21 -8.25
C GLN A 410 -6.24 -28.94 -6.76
N GLN A 411 -5.16 -29.37 -6.13
CA GLN A 411 -4.87 -29.08 -4.74
C GLN A 411 -4.06 -27.77 -4.65
N ILE A 412 -4.27 -26.99 -3.56
CA ILE A 412 -3.54 -25.72 -3.31
C ILE A 412 -2.02 -25.92 -3.38
N THR A 413 -1.59 -27.11 -3.10
CA THR A 413 -0.21 -27.56 -2.95
C THR A 413 0.52 -27.78 -4.27
N GLU A 414 -0.20 -27.87 -5.35
CA GLU A 414 0.27 -28.21 -6.68
C GLU A 414 0.41 -27.00 -7.61
N PHE A 415 0.22 -25.79 -7.06
CA PHE A 415 0.42 -24.55 -7.82
C PHE A 415 1.79 -23.97 -7.54
N TYR A 416 2.57 -23.83 -8.58
CA TYR A 416 3.94 -23.31 -8.54
C TYR A 416 4.03 -21.93 -9.20
N PRO A 417 4.81 -20.99 -8.65
CA PRO A 417 5.10 -19.75 -9.36
C PRO A 417 5.74 -20.03 -10.71
N GLU A 418 5.39 -19.26 -11.72
CA GLU A 418 6.09 -19.32 -13.01
C GLU A 418 7.58 -18.99 -12.83
N LEU A 419 8.44 -19.69 -13.53
CA LEU A 419 9.89 -19.45 -13.51
C LEU A 419 10.37 -18.78 -14.80
N SER A 420 9.56 -18.87 -15.84
CA SER A 420 9.76 -18.13 -17.09
C SER A 420 8.53 -17.24 -17.32
N SER A 421 8.74 -16.01 -17.76
CA SER A 421 7.65 -15.07 -18.05
C SER A 421 6.63 -15.71 -19.00
N ASN A 422 5.34 -15.53 -18.70
CA ASN A 422 4.21 -16.02 -19.48
C ASN A 422 4.08 -17.56 -19.55
N GLU A 423 4.57 -18.27 -18.57
CA GLU A 423 4.37 -19.72 -18.44
C GLU A 423 3.12 -20.05 -17.64
N GLY A 424 2.73 -19.12 -16.75
CA GLY A 424 1.63 -19.30 -15.82
C GLY A 424 0.28 -19.24 -16.50
N GLU A 425 -0.64 -20.07 -16.02
CA GLU A 425 -2.04 -20.14 -16.44
C GLU A 425 -2.99 -19.72 -15.33
N TYR A 426 -2.48 -19.58 -14.10
CA TYR A 426 -3.27 -19.28 -12.91
C TYR A 426 -2.76 -18.03 -12.21
N ILE A 427 -3.68 -17.29 -11.59
CA ILE A 427 -3.38 -16.20 -10.66
C ILE A 427 -3.80 -16.57 -9.26
N LYS A 428 -2.96 -16.22 -8.29
CA LYS A 428 -3.25 -16.39 -6.88
C LYS A 428 -4.19 -15.27 -6.40
N ARG A 429 -5.28 -15.63 -5.76
CA ARG A 429 -6.22 -14.72 -5.10
C ARG A 429 -6.32 -15.05 -3.63
N LEU A 430 -6.45 -14.01 -2.81
CA LEU A 430 -6.75 -14.14 -1.40
C LEU A 430 -8.22 -13.80 -1.20
N LEU A 431 -9.00 -14.75 -0.70
CA LEU A 431 -10.39 -14.52 -0.31
C LEU A 431 -10.42 -14.26 1.20
N PRO A 432 -11.07 -13.18 1.66
CA PRO A 432 -11.28 -12.99 3.09
C PRO A 432 -12.22 -14.06 3.63
N GLY A 433 -11.87 -14.66 4.77
CA GLY A 433 -12.77 -15.49 5.56
C GLY A 433 -13.61 -14.65 6.53
N ASP A 434 -14.62 -15.24 7.12
CA ASP A 434 -15.55 -14.55 8.02
C ASP A 434 -14.99 -14.40 9.45
N ASP A 435 -13.93 -15.13 9.79
CA ASP A 435 -13.30 -15.09 11.10
C ASP A 435 -12.27 -13.95 11.21
N TYR A 436 -12.49 -13.06 12.18
CA TYR A 436 -11.58 -11.95 12.47
C TYR A 436 -10.74 -12.23 13.71
N GLN A 437 -9.44 -12.20 13.55
CA GLN A 437 -8.46 -12.31 14.63
C GLN A 437 -7.88 -10.96 15.02
N SER A 438 -7.78 -10.68 16.32
CA SER A 438 -7.09 -9.49 16.83
C SER A 438 -5.58 -9.72 16.83
N LEU A 439 -4.83 -8.84 16.19
CA LEU A 439 -3.39 -8.95 16.02
C LEU A 439 -2.69 -7.67 16.48
N ILE A 440 -1.43 -7.82 16.86
CA ILE A 440 -0.49 -6.72 17.06
C ILE A 440 0.47 -6.77 15.87
N GLN A 441 0.43 -5.72 15.07
CA GLN A 441 1.39 -5.51 14.01
C GLN A 441 2.54 -4.67 14.52
N VAL A 442 3.77 -5.08 14.24
CA VAL A 442 4.99 -4.31 14.50
C VAL A 442 5.85 -4.29 13.26
N ASN A 443 6.26 -3.09 12.85
CA ASN A 443 7.22 -2.88 11.78
C ASN A 443 8.35 -2.02 12.31
N THR A 444 9.58 -2.43 12.07
CA THR A 444 10.73 -1.58 12.37
C THR A 444 11.82 -1.72 11.32
N ARG A 445 12.49 -0.63 11.06
CA ARG A 445 13.62 -0.60 10.15
C ARG A 445 14.72 0.30 10.69
N LEU A 446 15.92 -0.24 10.77
CA LEU A 446 17.13 0.49 11.11
C LEU A 446 18.08 0.49 9.92
N ARG A 447 18.40 1.67 9.41
CA ARG A 447 19.40 1.85 8.34
C ARG A 447 20.58 2.63 8.89
N TYR A 448 21.77 2.13 8.63
CA TYR A 448 23.02 2.79 8.94
C TYR A 448 23.88 2.86 7.67
N ASN A 449 24.23 4.07 7.27
CA ASN A 449 25.16 4.32 6.18
C ASN A 449 26.38 5.01 6.75
N TRP A 450 27.55 4.48 6.45
CA TRP A 450 28.81 5.01 6.93
C TRP A 450 29.78 5.17 5.76
N MET A 451 30.30 6.40 5.61
CA MET A 451 31.31 6.78 4.62
C MET A 451 32.43 7.52 5.36
N PRO A 452 33.48 6.83 5.83
CA PRO A 452 34.45 7.43 6.75
C PRO A 452 35.26 8.58 6.16
N PHE A 453 35.25 8.76 4.84
CA PHE A 453 36.07 9.74 4.18
C PHE A 453 35.34 10.42 3.02
N GLU A 454 34.65 11.50 3.32
CA GLU A 454 33.90 12.29 2.34
C GLU A 454 34.76 13.41 1.73
N THR A 455 35.70 13.13 0.88
CA THR A 455 36.33 14.15 0.08
C THR A 455 36.39 13.73 -1.39
N ARG A 456 35.93 14.60 -2.27
CA ARG A 456 35.89 14.44 -3.73
C ARG A 456 37.26 14.53 -4.42
N LEU A 457 38.32 14.04 -3.79
CA LEU A 457 39.67 14.10 -4.35
C LEU A 457 39.95 12.92 -5.30
N SER A 458 40.57 13.18 -6.42
CA SER A 458 40.74 12.28 -7.55
C SER A 458 41.80 11.18 -7.40
N ASN A 459 42.56 11.12 -6.30
CA ASN A 459 43.62 10.13 -6.04
C ASN A 459 43.50 9.57 -4.62
N ARG A 460 42.48 8.78 -4.35
CA ARG A 460 42.26 8.20 -3.02
C ARG A 460 42.92 6.83 -2.86
N PRO A 461 43.55 6.55 -1.72
CA PRO A 461 43.86 5.18 -1.36
C PRO A 461 42.56 4.36 -1.18
N LEU A 462 42.59 3.07 -1.48
CA LEU A 462 41.41 2.18 -1.50
C LEU A 462 40.58 2.22 -0.22
N TRP A 463 41.22 2.39 0.94
CA TRP A 463 40.53 2.45 2.23
C TRP A 463 39.70 3.73 2.45
N GLN A 464 39.94 4.80 1.70
CA GLN A 464 39.13 6.03 1.72
C GLN A 464 37.87 5.92 0.85
N ALA A 465 37.75 4.89 0.03
CA ALA A 465 36.60 4.60 -0.82
C ALA A 465 35.63 3.59 -0.18
N LEU A 466 35.82 3.27 1.10
CA LEU A 466 34.97 2.34 1.84
C LEU A 466 33.62 2.97 2.16
N GLN A 467 32.57 2.20 1.92
CA GLN A 467 31.19 2.52 2.33
C GLN A 467 30.58 1.31 3.01
N LEU A 468 30.01 1.49 4.18
CA LEU A 468 29.28 0.46 4.91
C LEU A 468 27.78 0.83 4.93
N ASN A 469 26.95 -0.10 4.51
CA ASN A 469 25.50 0.00 4.59
C ASN A 469 24.97 -1.17 5.42
N ILE A 470 24.18 -0.87 6.43
CA ILE A 470 23.45 -1.87 7.24
C ILE A 470 21.97 -1.54 7.17
N ASP A 471 21.14 -2.54 6.90
CA ASP A 471 19.68 -2.44 6.86
C ASP A 471 19.09 -3.62 7.64
N LEU A 472 18.46 -3.31 8.78
CA LEU A 472 17.76 -4.29 9.62
C LEU A 472 16.27 -4.01 9.54
N ARG A 473 15.48 -5.06 9.31
CA ARG A 473 14.00 -4.98 9.17
C ARG A 473 13.35 -6.08 9.98
N VAL A 474 12.30 -5.72 10.69
CA VAL A 474 11.39 -6.66 11.34
C VAL A 474 9.98 -6.23 11.01
N SER A 475 9.18 -7.14 10.51
CA SER A 475 7.74 -6.96 10.33
C SER A 475 7.06 -8.20 10.89
N GLU A 476 6.11 -8.02 11.80
CA GLU A 476 5.43 -9.12 12.46
C GLU A 476 3.98 -8.78 12.78
N ASP A 477 3.08 -9.71 12.45
CA ASP A 477 1.71 -9.79 12.91
C ASP A 477 1.64 -10.89 13.97
N ASN A 478 1.39 -10.52 15.21
CA ASN A 478 1.42 -11.44 16.34
C ASN A 478 0.07 -11.49 17.05
N SER A 479 -0.41 -12.70 17.34
CA SER A 479 -1.69 -12.98 18.01
C SER A 479 -1.60 -13.07 19.53
N ARG A 480 -0.44 -12.76 20.13
CA ARG A 480 -0.17 -12.95 21.54
C ARG A 480 -0.90 -11.94 22.43
N ASP A 481 -1.52 -12.39 23.52
CA ASP A 481 -2.23 -11.52 24.47
C ASP A 481 -1.31 -10.54 25.23
N LYS A 482 -0.04 -10.91 25.42
CA LYS A 482 0.94 -10.05 26.12
C LYS A 482 1.57 -9.02 25.19
N MET A 483 0.81 -7.99 24.92
CA MET A 483 1.16 -6.86 24.05
C MET A 483 2.55 -6.27 24.32
N THR A 484 2.95 -6.06 25.57
CA THR A 484 4.20 -5.38 25.93
C THR A 484 5.47 -6.08 25.42
N LYS A 485 5.47 -7.41 25.37
CA LYS A 485 6.64 -8.16 24.89
C LYS A 485 6.85 -8.03 23.40
N VAL A 486 5.75 -8.02 22.65
CA VAL A 486 5.75 -7.84 21.19
C VAL A 486 6.19 -6.42 20.84
N LEU A 487 5.63 -5.42 21.54
CA LEU A 487 5.96 -4.01 21.33
C LEU A 487 7.41 -3.64 21.65
N LEU A 488 8.01 -4.30 22.64
CA LEU A 488 9.41 -4.09 22.98
C LEU A 488 10.37 -4.86 22.07
N LEU A 489 9.86 -5.53 21.03
CA LEU A 489 10.67 -6.35 20.10
C LEU A 489 11.60 -7.32 20.85
N GLN A 490 11.07 -7.98 21.88
CA GLN A 490 11.86 -8.89 22.68
C GLN A 490 12.32 -10.06 21.80
N PRO A 491 13.64 -10.32 21.62
CA PRO A 491 14.12 -11.31 20.63
C PRO A 491 13.51 -12.71 20.78
N SER A 492 13.15 -13.09 22.01
CA SER A 492 12.51 -14.38 22.29
C SER A 492 11.03 -14.47 21.86
N THR A 493 10.44 -13.38 21.36
CA THR A 493 9.04 -13.35 20.91
C THR A 493 8.89 -13.13 19.43
N ILE A 494 9.96 -12.70 18.75
CA ILE A 494 9.97 -12.43 17.32
C ILE A 494 9.97 -13.76 16.57
N MET A 495 9.08 -13.90 15.59
CA MET A 495 8.95 -15.06 14.70
C MET A 495 8.66 -16.40 15.43
N GLN A 496 8.07 -16.33 16.62
CA GLN A 496 7.79 -17.51 17.44
C GLN A 496 6.41 -18.12 17.16
N GLN A 497 6.38 -19.38 16.75
CA GLN A 497 5.16 -20.16 16.63
C GLN A 497 4.59 -20.55 18.00
N PRO A 498 3.23 -20.68 18.16
CA PRO A 498 2.17 -20.49 17.15
C PRO A 498 1.67 -19.03 17.03
N TRP A 499 2.33 -18.06 17.65
CA TRP A 499 1.84 -16.70 17.84
C TRP A 499 2.02 -15.80 16.62
N THR A 500 3.08 -16.03 15.84
CA THR A 500 3.35 -15.25 14.63
C THR A 500 2.47 -15.73 13.49
N VAL A 501 1.52 -14.89 13.09
CA VAL A 501 0.62 -15.17 11.95
C VAL A 501 1.32 -14.87 10.64
N GLU A 502 1.98 -13.73 10.58
CA GLU A 502 2.83 -13.34 9.46
C GLU A 502 4.05 -12.62 10.02
N GLY A 503 5.23 -12.99 9.56
CA GLY A 503 6.45 -12.38 10.06
C GLY A 503 7.56 -12.43 9.04
N SER A 504 8.39 -11.38 9.04
CA SER A 504 9.64 -11.33 8.29
C SER A 504 10.73 -10.62 9.07
N LEU A 505 11.91 -11.20 9.06
CA LEU A 505 13.13 -10.63 9.60
C LEU A 505 14.15 -10.53 8.47
N GLY A 506 14.76 -9.35 8.29
CA GLY A 506 15.82 -9.11 7.31
C GLY A 506 16.99 -8.38 7.95
N ALA A 507 18.21 -8.82 7.64
CA ALA A 507 19.45 -8.16 8.03
C ALA A 507 20.42 -8.17 6.84
N LEU A 508 20.70 -6.98 6.30
CA LEU A 508 21.64 -6.79 5.19
C LEU A 508 22.81 -5.96 5.68
N GLY A 509 24.00 -6.47 5.46
CA GLY A 509 25.26 -5.75 5.66
C GLY A 509 26.07 -5.72 4.38
N ARG A 510 26.44 -4.55 3.87
CA ARG A 510 27.25 -4.39 2.66
C ARG A 510 28.40 -3.43 2.90
N LEU A 511 29.61 -3.96 2.71
CA LEU A 511 30.83 -3.19 2.70
C LEU A 511 31.30 -3.07 1.24
N GLU A 512 31.31 -1.86 0.73
CA GLU A 512 31.62 -1.56 -0.66
C GLU A 512 32.88 -0.71 -0.79
N ILE A 513 33.67 -0.99 -1.79
CA ILE A 513 34.80 -0.18 -2.22
C ILE A 513 34.47 0.35 -3.60
N THR A 514 34.20 1.65 -3.68
CA THR A 514 33.88 2.30 -4.96
C THR A 514 35.06 3.17 -5.37
N PRO A 515 35.87 2.70 -6.33
CA PRO A 515 37.03 3.48 -6.76
C PRO A 515 36.64 4.62 -7.71
N ASN A 516 37.64 5.39 -8.03
CA ASN A 516 37.69 6.27 -9.19
C ASN A 516 37.35 5.56 -10.50
N PRO A 517 37.16 6.26 -11.62
CA PRO A 517 36.68 5.70 -12.89
C PRO A 517 37.48 4.50 -13.42
N THR A 518 38.65 4.21 -12.87
CA THR A 518 39.47 3.05 -13.18
C THR A 518 40.06 2.43 -11.91
N GLY A 519 40.26 1.12 -11.86
CA GLY A 519 40.88 0.41 -10.74
C GLY A 519 40.04 -0.71 -10.16
N ILE A 520 40.39 -1.11 -8.94
CA ILE A 520 39.70 -2.17 -8.20
C ILE A 520 38.38 -1.66 -7.66
N GLN A 521 37.32 -2.41 -7.85
CA GLN A 521 36.00 -2.20 -7.25
C GLN A 521 35.50 -3.51 -6.66
N GLY A 522 34.67 -3.44 -5.64
CA GLY A 522 34.09 -4.66 -5.10
C GLY A 522 33.26 -4.42 -3.86
N TYR A 523 32.57 -5.46 -3.42
CA TYR A 523 31.84 -5.45 -2.19
C TYR A 523 31.78 -6.82 -1.53
N VAL A 524 31.59 -6.80 -0.23
CA VAL A 524 31.19 -7.95 0.57
C VAL A 524 29.78 -7.67 1.09
N GLU A 525 28.86 -8.56 0.82
CA GLU A 525 27.47 -8.47 1.21
C GLU A 525 27.08 -9.70 2.00
N TRP A 526 26.48 -9.46 3.16
CA TRP A 526 25.85 -10.48 3.97
C TRP A 526 24.36 -10.14 4.07
N ASP A 527 23.52 -11.06 3.63
CA ASP A 527 22.07 -10.96 3.70
C ASP A 527 21.54 -12.18 4.45
N ASN A 528 20.74 -11.90 5.47
CA ASN A 528 20.02 -12.90 6.25
C ASN A 528 18.54 -12.51 6.27
N SER A 529 17.69 -13.36 5.75
CA SER A 529 16.25 -13.17 5.75
C SER A 529 15.54 -14.43 6.21
N SER A 530 14.47 -14.25 6.99
CA SER A 530 13.57 -15.33 7.38
C SER A 530 12.13 -14.84 7.35
N SER A 531 11.20 -15.72 7.05
CA SER A 531 9.76 -15.43 7.07
C SER A 531 8.96 -16.59 7.63
N VAL A 532 7.83 -16.26 8.23
CA VAL A 532 6.80 -17.19 8.69
C VAL A 532 5.47 -16.69 8.16
N HIS A 533 4.68 -17.61 7.59
CA HIS A 533 3.34 -17.34 7.11
C HIS A 533 2.42 -18.43 7.60
N GLN A 534 1.50 -18.07 8.48
CA GLN A 534 0.42 -18.95 8.91
C GLN A 534 -0.76 -18.76 7.95
N ARG A 535 -1.13 -19.84 7.29
CA ARG A 535 -2.30 -19.92 6.41
C ARG A 535 -3.37 -20.76 7.12
N ASN A 536 -4.60 -20.79 6.61
CA ASN A 536 -5.67 -21.57 7.25
C ASN A 536 -5.34 -23.05 7.46
N VAL A 537 -4.57 -23.63 6.55
CA VAL A 537 -4.28 -25.07 6.51
C VAL A 537 -2.80 -25.38 6.79
N GLU A 538 -1.90 -24.39 6.72
CA GLU A 538 -0.47 -24.62 6.62
C GLU A 538 0.33 -23.51 7.30
N VAL A 539 1.43 -23.86 7.96
CA VAL A 539 2.46 -22.92 8.41
C VAL A 539 3.70 -23.11 7.57
N VAL A 540 4.06 -22.06 6.82
CA VAL A 540 5.26 -22.04 6.00
C VAL A 540 6.35 -21.22 6.68
N GLN A 541 7.52 -21.79 6.86
CA GLN A 541 8.71 -21.09 7.34
C GLN A 541 9.77 -21.11 6.25
N SER A 542 10.40 -19.98 5.98
CA SER A 542 11.53 -19.93 5.07
C SER A 542 12.67 -19.12 5.66
N ALA A 543 13.90 -19.51 5.33
CA ALA A 543 15.09 -18.75 5.70
C ALA A 543 16.14 -18.80 4.59
N GLN A 544 16.82 -17.69 4.43
CA GLN A 544 17.90 -17.54 3.48
C GLN A 544 19.04 -16.76 4.13
N GLN A 545 20.25 -17.30 4.02
CA GLN A 545 21.49 -16.61 4.39
C GLN A 545 22.41 -16.59 3.17
N VAL A 546 22.87 -15.41 2.78
CA VAL A 546 23.76 -15.22 1.64
C VAL A 546 24.98 -14.46 2.08
N LEU A 547 26.15 -15.02 1.81
CA LEU A 547 27.41 -14.29 1.85
C LEU A 547 27.91 -14.18 0.41
N LYS A 548 28.10 -12.95 -0.06
CA LYS A 548 28.51 -12.65 -1.43
C LYS A 548 29.74 -11.76 -1.41
N VAL A 549 30.73 -12.12 -2.17
CA VAL A 549 31.94 -11.34 -2.38
C VAL A 549 32.08 -11.09 -3.87
N GLU A 550 32.09 -9.83 -4.24
CA GLU A 550 32.31 -9.41 -5.62
C GLU A 550 33.54 -8.53 -5.69
N GLY A 551 34.40 -8.84 -6.67
CA GLY A 551 35.56 -8.06 -7.00
C GLY A 551 35.68 -7.86 -8.51
N GLY A 552 36.13 -6.70 -8.92
CA GLY A 552 36.33 -6.38 -10.32
C GLY A 552 37.47 -5.40 -10.53
N TYR A 553 38.00 -5.42 -11.71
CA TYR A 553 39.01 -4.46 -12.15
C TYR A 553 38.56 -3.76 -13.43
N ARG A 554 38.45 -2.45 -13.33
CA ARG A 554 38.12 -1.59 -14.46
C ARG A 554 39.42 -1.13 -15.14
N PHE A 555 39.76 -1.76 -16.26
CA PHE A 555 40.95 -1.43 -17.02
C PHE A 555 40.92 -0.02 -17.61
N ASN A 556 39.77 0.34 -18.15
CA ASN A 556 39.47 1.67 -18.69
C ASN A 556 37.95 1.91 -18.70
N LYS A 557 37.51 3.03 -19.30
CA LYS A 557 36.05 3.34 -19.39
C LYS A 557 35.24 2.32 -20.19
N ALA A 558 35.93 1.47 -20.99
CA ALA A 558 35.27 0.53 -21.88
C ALA A 558 35.33 -0.93 -21.40
N LEU A 559 36.32 -1.34 -20.59
CA LEU A 559 36.52 -2.72 -20.21
C LEU A 559 36.52 -2.93 -18.68
N LEU A 560 35.66 -3.82 -18.22
CA LEU A 560 35.53 -4.25 -16.83
C LEU A 560 35.59 -5.79 -16.79
N SER A 561 36.45 -6.35 -15.96
CA SER A 561 36.45 -7.75 -15.56
C SER A 561 35.93 -7.88 -14.13
N GLY A 562 35.08 -8.85 -13.87
CA GLY A 562 34.48 -9.10 -12.54
C GLY A 562 34.56 -10.58 -12.17
N PHE A 563 34.69 -10.81 -10.88
CA PHE A 563 34.61 -12.12 -10.24
C PHE A 563 33.70 -12.05 -9.04
N MET A 564 32.81 -13.02 -8.87
CA MET A 564 31.87 -13.10 -7.75
C MET A 564 31.90 -14.52 -7.17
N GLY A 565 32.08 -14.60 -5.88
CA GLY A 565 31.88 -15.80 -5.09
C GLY A 565 30.67 -15.63 -4.17
N SER A 566 29.82 -16.63 -4.07
CA SER A 566 28.73 -16.60 -3.11
C SER A 566 28.50 -17.95 -2.44
N ARG A 567 28.12 -17.88 -1.15
CA ARG A 567 27.60 -19.00 -0.38
C ARG A 567 26.20 -18.65 0.10
N SER A 568 25.22 -19.44 -0.29
CA SER A 568 23.84 -19.27 0.15
C SER A 568 23.38 -20.51 0.90
N ARG A 569 22.72 -20.31 2.04
CA ARG A 569 21.98 -21.35 2.74
C ARG A 569 20.50 -21.04 2.55
N LEU A 570 19.73 -22.02 2.14
CA LEU A 570 18.31 -21.90 1.83
C LEU A 570 17.55 -22.96 2.61
N PHE A 571 16.47 -22.55 3.22
CA PHE A 571 15.60 -23.41 4.01
C PHE A 571 14.15 -23.06 3.71
N GLU A 572 13.31 -24.07 3.53
CA GLU A 572 11.86 -23.96 3.44
C GLU A 572 11.24 -25.16 4.13
N TYR A 573 10.26 -24.90 4.96
CA TYR A 573 9.54 -25.88 5.74
C TYR A 573 8.06 -25.59 5.73
N SER A 574 7.26 -26.60 5.48
CA SER A 574 5.81 -26.61 5.61
C SER A 574 5.41 -27.74 6.54
N ASP A 575 4.52 -27.47 7.48
CA ASP A 575 4.02 -28.47 8.43
C ASP A 575 3.06 -29.47 7.77
N GLN A 576 2.42 -29.11 6.65
CA GLN A 576 1.47 -29.96 5.94
C GLN A 576 2.07 -30.62 4.69
N LEU A 577 3.05 -29.99 4.06
CA LEU A 577 3.51 -30.34 2.72
C LEU A 577 4.99 -30.73 2.70
N SER A 578 5.25 -31.95 3.16
CA SER A 578 6.61 -32.48 3.27
C SER A 578 7.43 -32.45 1.95
N LEU A 579 6.77 -32.54 0.80
CA LEU A 579 7.44 -32.46 -0.51
C LEU A 579 8.08 -31.08 -0.77
N ARG A 580 7.63 -30.02 -0.09
CA ARG A 580 8.21 -28.65 -0.17
C ARG A 580 9.41 -28.45 0.74
N ASN A 581 9.65 -29.38 1.68
CA ASN A 581 10.68 -29.23 2.69
C ASN A 581 12.05 -29.44 2.10
N TYR A 582 12.89 -28.42 2.18
CA TYR A 582 14.31 -28.53 1.82
C TYR A 582 15.19 -27.66 2.69
N SER A 583 16.41 -28.10 2.87
CA SER A 583 17.48 -27.34 3.48
C SER A 583 18.77 -27.60 2.71
N LEU A 584 19.35 -26.55 2.13
CA LEU A 584 20.48 -26.70 1.25
C LEU A 584 21.50 -25.57 1.38
N THR A 585 22.74 -25.87 1.00
CA THR A 585 23.82 -24.90 0.80
C THR A 585 24.17 -24.86 -0.67
N LYS A 586 24.17 -23.65 -1.24
CA LYS A 586 24.60 -23.34 -2.61
C LYS A 586 25.92 -22.59 -2.57
N HIS A 587 26.92 -23.09 -3.24
CA HIS A 587 28.16 -22.38 -3.53
C HIS A 587 28.16 -21.98 -5.00
N SER A 588 28.44 -20.73 -5.30
CA SER A 588 28.48 -20.24 -6.67
C SER A 588 29.75 -19.43 -6.90
N ILE A 589 30.34 -19.61 -8.06
CA ILE A 589 31.45 -18.82 -8.56
C ILE A 589 31.04 -18.29 -9.95
N GLU A 590 31.20 -17.00 -10.15
CA GLU A 590 30.85 -16.34 -11.40
C GLU A 590 32.03 -15.47 -11.86
N SER A 591 32.38 -15.56 -13.12
CA SER A 591 33.35 -14.69 -13.79
C SER A 591 32.64 -13.92 -14.89
N SER A 592 32.91 -12.64 -15.02
CA SER A 592 32.28 -11.78 -16.01
C SER A 592 33.26 -10.85 -16.69
N ILE A 593 33.02 -10.58 -17.96
CA ILE A 593 33.71 -9.55 -18.73
C ILE A 593 32.66 -8.68 -19.37
N SER A 594 32.78 -7.38 -19.17
CA SER A 594 31.88 -6.36 -19.70
C SER A 594 32.69 -5.39 -20.55
N ALA A 595 32.31 -5.25 -21.82
CA ALA A 595 32.98 -4.38 -22.77
C ALA A 595 31.99 -3.39 -23.40
N ARG A 596 32.35 -2.11 -23.39
CA ARG A 596 31.67 -1.06 -24.15
C ARG A 596 32.40 -0.91 -25.48
N ILE A 597 31.85 -1.50 -26.56
CA ILE A 597 32.45 -1.46 -27.88
C ILE A 597 32.46 -0.02 -28.45
N ASN A 598 31.36 0.67 -28.26
CA ASN A 598 31.20 2.10 -28.59
C ASN A 598 30.16 2.74 -27.68
N ARG A 599 29.76 3.99 -27.97
CA ARG A 599 28.76 4.70 -27.17
C ARG A 599 27.37 4.03 -27.15
N SER A 600 27.10 3.27 -28.21
CA SER A 600 25.81 2.64 -28.45
C SER A 600 25.74 1.16 -28.16
N TRP A 601 26.86 0.49 -27.90
CA TRP A 601 26.91 -0.98 -27.80
C TRP A 601 27.71 -1.46 -26.60
N ASN A 602 27.05 -2.18 -25.70
CA ASN A 602 27.65 -2.84 -24.55
C ASN A 602 27.43 -4.35 -24.65
N ILE A 603 28.46 -5.11 -24.32
CA ILE A 603 28.44 -6.58 -24.30
C ILE A 603 28.91 -7.03 -22.91
N LYS A 604 28.22 -8.01 -22.32
CA LYS A 604 28.64 -8.69 -21.10
C LYS A 604 28.56 -10.19 -21.30
N ALA A 605 29.65 -10.87 -21.02
CA ALA A 605 29.73 -12.33 -20.99
C ALA A 605 29.92 -12.80 -19.54
N VAL A 606 29.23 -13.86 -19.15
CA VAL A 606 29.23 -14.40 -17.79
C VAL A 606 29.35 -15.91 -17.85
N LEU A 607 30.28 -16.45 -17.07
CA LEU A 607 30.41 -17.87 -16.78
C LEU A 607 30.15 -18.10 -15.31
N LYS A 608 29.18 -18.96 -15.00
CA LYS A 608 28.80 -19.28 -13.63
C LYS A 608 28.81 -20.78 -13.40
N HIS A 609 29.39 -21.18 -12.29
CA HIS A 609 29.30 -22.54 -11.77
C HIS A 609 28.65 -22.51 -10.38
N SER A 610 27.66 -23.40 -10.16
CA SER A 610 27.02 -23.52 -8.87
C SER A 610 26.95 -24.99 -8.45
N ARG A 611 27.14 -25.23 -7.14
CA ARG A 611 26.97 -26.52 -6.52
C ARG A 611 26.01 -26.41 -5.35
N PHE A 612 25.00 -27.26 -5.34
CA PHE A 612 24.00 -27.35 -4.28
C PHE A 612 24.21 -28.67 -3.55
N ASN A 613 24.19 -28.62 -2.24
CA ASN A 613 24.24 -29.79 -1.38
C ASN A 613 23.15 -29.62 -0.29
N ASP A 614 22.59 -30.73 0.15
CA ASP A 614 21.73 -30.76 1.33
C ASP A 614 22.46 -30.26 2.59
N ASN A 615 21.74 -29.63 3.50
CA ASN A 615 22.28 -29.07 4.73
C ASN A 615 21.27 -29.23 5.89
N HIS A 616 21.14 -30.44 6.41
CA HIS A 616 20.18 -30.73 7.48
C HIS A 616 20.46 -29.93 8.78
N SER A 617 21.70 -29.59 9.07
CA SER A 617 22.05 -28.81 10.25
C SER A 617 21.49 -27.38 10.21
N PHE A 618 21.30 -26.81 9.04
CA PHE A 618 20.69 -25.50 8.90
C PHE A 618 19.18 -25.51 9.21
N ALA A 619 18.49 -26.60 8.87
CA ALA A 619 17.09 -26.79 9.23
C ALA A 619 16.88 -26.78 10.75
N GLN A 620 17.82 -27.38 11.53
CA GLN A 620 17.74 -27.45 12.98
C GLN A 620 17.81 -26.08 13.68
N GLU A 621 18.33 -25.06 13.03
CA GLU A 621 18.35 -23.69 13.56
C GLU A 621 16.94 -23.06 13.63
N PHE A 622 16.00 -23.52 12.79
CA PHE A 622 14.66 -22.94 12.65
C PHE A 622 13.53 -23.80 13.18
N VAL A 623 13.68 -25.11 13.11
CA VAL A 623 12.68 -26.07 13.61
C VAL A 623 13.15 -26.63 14.94
N SER A 624 12.61 -26.11 16.05
CA SER A 624 13.02 -26.47 17.41
C SER A 624 12.70 -27.91 17.84
N VAL A 625 11.77 -28.56 17.14
CA VAL A 625 11.45 -29.97 17.26
C VAL A 625 11.40 -30.53 15.85
N VAL A 626 12.53 -31.00 15.33
CA VAL A 626 12.51 -31.82 14.13
C VAL A 626 11.81 -33.11 14.52
N ASP A 627 10.54 -33.22 14.17
CA ASP A 627 9.87 -34.52 14.19
C ASP A 627 10.77 -35.46 13.37
N PRO A 628 11.25 -36.58 13.95
CA PRO A 628 12.06 -37.54 13.21
C PRO A 628 11.37 -38.10 11.96
N ALA A 629 10.07 -37.89 11.82
CA ALA A 629 9.31 -38.17 10.60
C ALA A 629 9.51 -37.14 9.49
N ILE A 630 10.09 -35.92 9.74
CA ILE A 630 10.35 -34.93 8.72
C ILE A 630 11.62 -35.29 7.98
N ILE A 631 11.45 -35.87 6.80
CA ILE A 631 12.57 -36.27 5.94
C ILE A 631 12.86 -35.12 4.98
N PHE A 632 14.03 -34.45 5.18
CA PHE A 632 14.58 -33.57 4.16
C PHE A 632 15.29 -34.43 3.08
N PRO A 633 15.00 -34.24 1.79
CA PRO A 633 15.64 -35.01 0.75
C PRO A 633 17.14 -34.72 0.69
N SER A 634 17.93 -35.79 0.55
CA SER A 634 19.37 -35.68 0.36
C SER A 634 19.68 -35.66 -1.14
N PHE A 635 20.32 -34.60 -1.61
CA PHE A 635 20.67 -34.46 -3.03
C PHE A 635 21.94 -33.63 -3.24
N THR A 636 22.51 -33.80 -4.42
CA THR A 636 23.61 -32.94 -4.91
C THR A 636 23.30 -32.53 -6.34
N LEU A 637 23.25 -31.21 -6.58
CA LEU A 637 22.98 -30.64 -7.89
C LEU A 637 24.18 -29.76 -8.32
N ARG A 638 24.60 -29.86 -9.56
CA ARG A 638 25.60 -28.99 -10.15
C ARG A 638 24.98 -28.24 -11.33
N GLN A 639 25.32 -26.97 -11.45
CA GLN A 639 24.88 -26.10 -12.54
C GLN A 639 26.07 -25.43 -13.18
N TRP A 640 26.14 -25.50 -14.51
CA TRP A 640 26.95 -24.62 -15.36
C TRP A 640 26.03 -23.67 -16.11
N GLN A 641 26.38 -22.39 -16.19
CA GLN A 641 25.64 -21.39 -16.94
C GLN A 641 26.59 -20.49 -17.70
N TYR A 642 26.32 -20.33 -18.98
CA TYR A 642 26.95 -19.40 -19.89
C TYR A 642 25.91 -18.36 -20.27
N ARG A 643 26.17 -17.11 -20.00
CA ARG A 643 25.23 -16.03 -20.30
C ARG A 643 25.93 -14.92 -21.06
N MET A 644 25.31 -14.48 -22.14
CA MET A 644 25.73 -13.33 -22.93
C MET A 644 24.61 -12.31 -22.95
N GLU A 645 24.93 -11.08 -22.64
CA GLU A 645 24.02 -9.96 -22.65
C GLU A 645 24.56 -8.87 -23.57
N GLN A 646 23.70 -8.32 -24.41
CA GLN A 646 24.03 -7.22 -25.32
C GLN A 646 23.00 -6.12 -25.13
N ILE A 647 23.45 -4.88 -25.01
CA ILE A 647 22.59 -3.68 -24.96
C ILE A 647 23.03 -2.77 -26.11
N ILE A 648 22.09 -2.47 -26.99
CA ILE A 648 22.30 -1.64 -28.16
C ILE A 648 21.39 -0.44 -28.11
N TYR A 649 21.98 0.74 -28.24
CA TYR A 649 21.27 2.00 -28.35
C TYR A 649 21.37 2.48 -29.81
N VAL A 650 20.25 2.55 -30.50
CA VAL A 650 20.20 3.02 -31.87
C VAL A 650 19.80 4.51 -31.89
N PRO A 651 20.48 5.37 -32.67
CA PRO A 651 20.03 6.74 -32.85
C PRO A 651 18.58 6.77 -33.31
N GLY A 652 17.75 7.63 -32.70
CA GLY A 652 16.31 7.68 -32.97
C GLY A 652 15.46 7.12 -31.84
N GLY A 653 16.05 6.79 -30.66
CA GLY A 653 15.30 6.45 -29.45
C GLY A 653 15.00 4.96 -29.28
N VAL A 654 15.66 4.09 -30.02
CA VAL A 654 15.52 2.63 -29.85
C VAL A 654 16.59 2.10 -28.91
N GLN A 655 16.17 1.36 -27.89
CA GLN A 655 17.03 0.54 -27.04
C GLN A 655 16.65 -0.94 -27.24
N ALA A 656 17.63 -1.77 -27.55
CA ALA A 656 17.45 -3.22 -27.63
C ALA A 656 18.37 -3.93 -26.65
N ARG A 657 17.83 -4.88 -25.89
CA ARG A 657 18.56 -5.74 -24.97
C ARG A 657 18.34 -7.19 -25.37
N LEU A 658 19.41 -7.87 -25.74
CA LEU A 658 19.40 -9.31 -26.03
C LEU A 658 20.18 -10.04 -24.94
N GLN A 659 19.58 -11.04 -24.34
CA GLN A 659 20.20 -11.94 -23.39
C GLN A 659 20.06 -13.37 -23.90
N VAL A 660 21.15 -14.12 -23.92
CA VAL A 660 21.17 -15.57 -24.23
C VAL A 660 21.84 -16.26 -23.06
N ALA A 661 21.21 -17.29 -22.52
CA ALA A 661 21.75 -18.12 -21.46
C ALA A 661 21.66 -19.60 -21.86
N ILE A 662 22.77 -20.33 -21.76
CA ILE A 662 22.82 -21.78 -21.87
C ILE A 662 23.18 -22.31 -20.50
N GLN A 663 22.43 -23.26 -19.99
CA GLN A 663 22.68 -23.86 -18.70
C GLN A 663 22.56 -25.37 -18.74
N GLU A 664 23.28 -26.03 -17.85
CA GLU A 664 23.29 -27.48 -17.72
C GLU A 664 23.20 -27.84 -16.24
N PHE A 665 22.21 -28.66 -15.92
CA PHE A 665 21.96 -29.15 -14.55
C PHE A 665 22.24 -30.65 -14.49
N ASN A 666 23.12 -31.05 -13.57
CA ASN A 666 23.50 -32.43 -13.35
C ASN A 666 23.26 -32.82 -11.89
N SER A 667 22.43 -33.83 -11.63
CA SER A 667 22.19 -34.39 -10.32
C SER A 667 22.52 -35.86 -10.27
N ALA A 668 23.12 -36.30 -9.17
CA ALA A 668 23.37 -37.73 -8.93
C ALA A 668 22.11 -38.48 -8.45
N ASN A 669 21.14 -37.77 -7.94
CA ASN A 669 19.93 -38.33 -7.33
C ASN A 669 18.68 -37.81 -8.08
N THR A 670 17.60 -38.57 -8.04
CA THR A 670 16.28 -38.10 -8.48
C THR A 670 15.82 -37.00 -7.57
N LEU A 671 15.48 -35.85 -8.12
CA LEU A 671 14.84 -34.75 -7.39
C LEU A 671 13.34 -34.98 -7.40
N ASN A 672 12.64 -34.66 -6.30
CA ASN A 672 11.18 -34.59 -6.36
C ASN A 672 10.75 -33.44 -7.29
N SER A 673 9.53 -33.47 -7.77
CA SER A 673 9.02 -32.52 -8.75
C SER A 673 9.15 -31.06 -8.28
N TYR A 674 8.78 -30.79 -7.03
CA TYR A 674 8.84 -29.44 -6.46
C TYR A 674 10.26 -28.88 -6.38
N ILE A 675 11.17 -29.63 -5.76
CA ILE A 675 12.56 -29.20 -5.59
C ILE A 675 13.25 -29.13 -6.95
N GLY A 676 13.01 -30.12 -7.81
CA GLY A 676 13.53 -30.16 -9.16
C GLY A 676 13.13 -28.92 -9.96
N TYR A 677 11.84 -28.60 -9.99
CA TYR A 677 11.29 -27.42 -10.66
C TYR A 677 11.92 -26.13 -10.12
N ARG A 678 11.94 -25.96 -8.80
CA ARG A 678 12.45 -24.73 -8.16
C ARG A 678 13.96 -24.52 -8.33
N LEU A 679 14.76 -25.58 -8.25
CA LEU A 679 16.22 -25.49 -8.37
C LEU A 679 16.72 -25.38 -9.80
N THR A 680 15.98 -25.94 -10.76
CA THR A 680 16.33 -25.89 -12.20
C THR A 680 15.63 -24.75 -12.94
N GLU A 681 14.90 -23.90 -12.23
CA GLU A 681 14.12 -22.81 -12.83
C GLU A 681 13.11 -23.33 -13.89
N GLY A 682 12.47 -24.47 -13.61
CA GLY A 682 11.48 -25.09 -14.50
C GLY A 682 12.07 -25.77 -15.75
N MET A 683 13.38 -25.72 -15.93
CA MET A 683 14.03 -26.24 -17.13
C MET A 683 14.34 -27.74 -17.08
N GLY A 684 14.21 -28.37 -15.91
CA GLY A 684 14.53 -29.76 -15.69
C GLY A 684 16.05 -30.03 -15.62
N LEU A 685 16.40 -31.31 -15.49
CA LEU A 685 17.80 -31.75 -15.53
C LEU A 685 18.29 -31.82 -17.01
N GLY A 686 19.59 -31.71 -17.22
CA GLY A 686 20.22 -31.72 -18.50
C GLY A 686 20.54 -30.33 -19.06
N ARG A 687 20.66 -30.23 -20.38
CA ARG A 687 21.03 -28.99 -21.04
C ARG A 687 19.80 -28.21 -21.49
N SER A 688 19.78 -26.92 -21.19
CA SER A 688 18.73 -26.02 -21.58
C SER A 688 19.27 -24.67 -22.08
N ALA A 689 18.48 -23.97 -22.86
CA ALA A 689 18.79 -22.63 -23.34
C ALA A 689 17.59 -21.71 -23.21
N ARG A 690 17.90 -20.47 -22.89
CA ARG A 690 16.91 -19.37 -22.80
C ARG A 690 17.46 -18.14 -23.50
N TRP A 691 16.60 -17.45 -24.22
CA TRP A 691 16.93 -16.17 -24.83
C TRP A 691 15.82 -15.17 -24.67
N ASP A 692 16.19 -13.94 -24.37
CA ASP A 692 15.29 -12.84 -24.09
C ASP A 692 15.71 -11.65 -24.97
N LEU A 693 14.78 -11.10 -25.74
CA LEU A 693 14.95 -9.86 -26.50
C LEU A 693 13.91 -8.87 -26.02
N ASN A 694 14.36 -7.77 -25.45
CA ASN A 694 13.52 -6.64 -25.09
C ASN A 694 13.94 -5.44 -25.94
N THR A 695 12.99 -4.87 -26.68
CA THR A 695 13.21 -3.70 -27.50
C THR A 695 12.22 -2.63 -27.10
N GLN A 696 12.74 -1.46 -26.77
CA GLN A 696 11.98 -0.29 -26.40
C GLN A 696 12.23 0.80 -27.42
N TYR A 697 11.17 1.34 -27.99
CA TYR A 697 11.22 2.45 -28.92
C TYR A 697 10.35 3.59 -28.43
N ARG A 698 10.95 4.76 -28.20
CA ARG A 698 10.24 5.97 -27.84
C ARG A 698 10.06 6.84 -29.08
N TRP A 699 8.83 6.90 -29.56
CA TRP A 699 8.46 7.77 -30.67
C TRP A 699 7.89 9.07 -30.10
N LYS A 700 8.72 10.11 -30.11
CA LYS A 700 8.46 11.38 -29.41
C LYS A 700 8.31 11.15 -27.89
N ASP A 701 7.94 12.19 -27.16
CA ASP A 701 7.86 12.13 -25.70
C ASP A 701 6.55 11.49 -25.18
N TRP A 702 5.61 11.21 -26.06
CA TRP A 702 4.27 10.75 -25.68
C TRP A 702 3.92 9.33 -26.10
N LEU A 703 4.72 8.65 -26.92
CA LEU A 703 4.45 7.27 -27.34
C LEU A 703 5.68 6.37 -27.17
N GLU A 704 5.50 5.29 -26.44
CA GLU A 704 6.50 4.25 -26.24
C GLU A 704 5.96 2.91 -26.72
N LEU A 705 6.73 2.24 -27.58
CA LEU A 705 6.49 0.88 -28.04
C LEU A 705 7.51 -0.04 -27.38
N GLN A 706 7.05 -1.11 -26.75
CA GLN A 706 7.88 -2.15 -26.17
C GLN A 706 7.54 -3.49 -26.82
N VAL A 707 8.58 -4.21 -27.25
CA VAL A 707 8.50 -5.56 -27.79
C VAL A 707 9.35 -6.46 -26.91
N GLU A 708 8.73 -7.46 -26.31
CA GLU A 708 9.39 -8.48 -25.53
C GLU A 708 9.24 -9.83 -26.24
N TYR A 709 10.35 -10.50 -26.46
CA TYR A 709 10.37 -11.84 -27.03
C TYR A 709 11.20 -12.74 -26.14
N HIS A 710 10.59 -13.80 -25.66
CA HIS A 710 11.20 -14.80 -24.81
C HIS A 710 11.17 -16.14 -25.52
N GLY A 711 12.25 -16.87 -25.45
CA GLY A 711 12.32 -18.23 -25.95
C GLY A 711 13.09 -19.13 -24.99
N ARG A 712 12.67 -20.37 -24.89
CA ARG A 712 13.35 -21.40 -24.10
C ARG A 712 13.25 -22.77 -24.72
N THR A 713 14.25 -23.60 -24.43
CA THR A 713 14.29 -25.02 -24.82
C THR A 713 15.01 -25.81 -23.75
N GLY A 714 14.58 -27.01 -23.48
CA GLY A 714 15.22 -28.00 -22.60
C GLY A 714 15.54 -29.31 -23.32
N GLU A 715 16.30 -30.19 -22.71
CA GLU A 715 16.70 -31.46 -23.31
C GLU A 715 15.48 -32.35 -23.65
N ASN A 716 14.44 -32.30 -22.82
CA ASN A 716 13.21 -33.08 -22.96
C ASN A 716 11.95 -32.21 -23.12
N ALA A 717 12.12 -30.90 -23.38
CA ALA A 717 11.00 -29.96 -23.48
C ALA A 717 10.93 -29.36 -24.89
N PRO A 718 9.72 -29.10 -25.43
CA PRO A 718 9.57 -28.39 -26.70
C PRO A 718 10.14 -26.97 -26.61
N VAL A 719 10.46 -26.40 -27.75
CA VAL A 719 10.84 -24.99 -27.82
C VAL A 719 9.58 -24.15 -27.63
N ILE A 720 9.63 -23.24 -26.66
CA ILE A 720 8.51 -22.32 -26.35
C ILE A 720 8.96 -20.91 -26.73
N HIS A 721 8.08 -20.20 -27.42
CA HIS A 721 8.29 -18.82 -27.84
C HIS A 721 7.12 -17.97 -27.33
N THR A 722 7.44 -16.86 -26.69
CA THR A 722 6.45 -15.88 -26.23
C THR A 722 6.80 -14.51 -26.77
N VAL A 723 5.82 -13.81 -27.34
CA VAL A 723 5.96 -12.43 -27.83
C VAL A 723 4.91 -11.56 -27.17
N GLN A 724 5.36 -10.47 -26.56
CA GLN A 724 4.48 -9.46 -25.98
C GLN A 724 4.73 -8.10 -26.63
N LEU A 725 3.68 -7.43 -27.00
CA LEU A 725 3.69 -6.07 -27.54
C LEU A 725 2.95 -5.14 -26.60
N SER A 726 3.59 -4.06 -26.17
CA SER A 726 2.99 -3.03 -25.31
C SER A 726 3.10 -1.68 -25.99
N PHE A 727 2.00 -0.92 -25.95
CA PHE A 727 1.92 0.45 -26.42
C PHE A 727 1.55 1.33 -25.24
N ASN A 728 2.42 2.24 -24.84
CA ASN A 728 2.20 3.19 -23.77
C ASN A 728 2.11 4.59 -24.36
N ALA A 729 0.95 5.22 -24.27
CA ALA A 729 0.76 6.61 -24.68
C ALA A 729 0.59 7.48 -23.44
N LEU A 730 1.39 8.55 -23.35
CA LEU A 730 1.31 9.58 -22.31
C LEU A 730 0.68 10.82 -22.94
N PHE A 731 -0.54 11.16 -22.51
CA PHE A 731 -1.29 12.32 -22.98
C PHE A 731 -1.20 13.47 -22.00
#